data_26464356958d5a32db7f17e5f46aed22
#
_entry.id   26464356958d5a32db7f17e5f46aed22
#
_cell.length_a   1.000
_cell.length_b   1.000
_cell.length_c   1.000
_cell.angle_alpha   90.00
_cell.angle_beta   90.00
_cell.angle_gamma   90.00
#
_symmetry.space_group_name_H-M   'P 1'
#
loop_
_entity.id
_entity.type
_entity.pdbx_description
1 polymer ?
#
loop_
_entity_poly.entity_id
_entity_poly.type
_entity_poly.pdbx_seq_one_letter_code
_entity_poly.pdbx_strand_id
1 'polypeptide(L)'
;MNKITISHIMRRALAGVIVAAAAGAVHPAHANRPDSVFIFSYANPNGDGGLKLAWSADGVKWHKLNRGNSFVNSDFGSWGDMKKMFEPKLMQRPSDGMWVATWKLAEGEEAMAVVESPDLMEWGAQVYTDTPVNPGFSDNGCSAATAKVGSRTYSGWQRKVPASLVRRLEQFGDHRAYRDALHAQTMSGDGVRFASLKPLQATLTLFPDSAKNISTNLMGIFFEDINYAADGGLYAELVQNRDFEYTSEDKSKWSATSYWKGSDASGNEVAIEVASESPLHPSNPHYAVLRGTSLTNGGYDGIAVRKGEKYDFSIAARLPQGKGGKLDVALVDKSGKSIASASVTLKGAGWRKYKAVLVADADVADASLKVTPRFDAEVDVDMVSLFPRNTFMGRPNGLRADLAQLLADMKPRFVRFPGGCLAHGNGIDNIYNWKESIGKLEERTPRTNTWGYHQTRGLGYHEFFQFCEDLGAEPLPVVAAGVPCQNSSRPPVGAKGLVEKYGQQGGIPMEQMDAYIQDILDLIEYANGDARTTAWGRKRAEAGHPKPFNLKYIGIGNEDMITPVFEERFNMIFDAVKAAHPEVTVIGTTGPFYEGTDYDLGWKLATEKGVPMVDEHYYVQPGWLIHNQDFYDNYDRSKPHVYLGEWAAHLDGRPSNVETALAEALYLTAVERNGDVVEMASYAPLLAREGRTQWRPDLIYFNSAEVKPTVDYYVQKLYGRNAGNEYVASALKLDGDGITDDVKKRVAVSVVRNGNEYIVKLANLLPVAVTTGLNAGAALDGLQNATVVKTTLSGAPADTDARPVEESLSAFPAALELPPYSFTVLRATPAAVK
;
A
#
# COMPACT_ATOMS: atom_id res chain seq x y z
N MET A 1 29.35 12.85 -26.08
CA MET A 1 30.49 11.91 -26.02
C MET A 1 31.30 12.21 -24.77
N ASN A 2 30.91 11.71 -23.65
CA ASN A 2 31.76 11.72 -22.46
C ASN A 2 31.69 10.32 -21.82
N LYS A 3 32.86 9.73 -21.71
CA LYS A 3 33.08 8.44 -21.07
C LYS A 3 32.76 8.58 -19.58
N ILE A 4 31.67 8.01 -19.12
CA ILE A 4 31.39 7.82 -17.70
C ILE A 4 31.97 6.46 -17.33
N THR A 5 33.02 6.51 -16.51
CA THR A 5 33.71 5.38 -15.96
C THR A 5 32.86 4.76 -14.87
N ILE A 6 32.36 3.56 -15.12
CA ILE A 6 31.65 2.73 -14.14
C ILE A 6 32.71 2.16 -13.18
N SER A 7 32.89 2.81 -12.05
CA SER A 7 33.64 2.26 -10.94
C SER A 7 33.00 2.78 -9.66
N HIS A 8 32.15 1.95 -9.03
CA HIS A 8 31.88 1.86 -7.58
C HIS A 8 30.61 1.09 -7.21
N ILE A 9 30.16 0.12 -8.01
CA ILE A 9 29.08 -0.82 -7.62
C ILE A 9 29.67 -2.26 -7.39
N MET A 10 30.92 -2.36 -7.05
CA MET A 10 31.52 -3.65 -6.67
C MET A 10 32.02 -3.60 -5.25
N ARG A 11 31.19 -3.69 -4.24
CA ARG A 11 31.56 -4.14 -2.87
C ARG A 11 30.34 -4.48 -2.00
N ARG A 12 29.38 -5.23 -2.51
CA ARG A 12 28.47 -6.08 -1.75
C ARG A 12 28.65 -7.55 -2.15
N ALA A 13 29.87 -7.97 -2.28
CA ALA A 13 30.17 -9.36 -2.52
C ALA A 13 31.13 -9.86 -1.45
N LEU A 14 30.75 -10.96 -0.84
CA LEU A 14 31.59 -11.87 -0.08
C LEU A 14 32.22 -11.35 1.21
N ALA A 15 31.40 -11.25 2.26
CA ALA A 15 31.80 -11.81 3.55
C ALA A 15 31.03 -13.14 3.72
N GLY A 16 31.38 -14.10 2.89
CA GLY A 16 30.86 -15.45 2.96
C GLY A 16 31.53 -16.20 4.10
N VAL A 17 30.83 -16.38 5.20
CA VAL A 17 31.10 -17.49 6.11
C VAL A 17 30.52 -18.73 5.42
N ILE A 18 31.44 -19.58 4.92
CA ILE A 18 31.09 -20.93 4.47
C ILE A 18 30.68 -21.72 5.72
N VAL A 19 29.37 -21.87 5.94
CA VAL A 19 28.86 -22.95 6.79
C VAL A 19 28.49 -24.11 5.85
N ALA A 20 29.40 -25.03 5.76
CA ALA A 20 29.13 -26.33 5.12
C ALA A 20 28.29 -27.17 6.07
N ALA A 21 26.96 -27.19 5.83
CA ALA A 21 26.08 -28.25 6.30
C ALA A 21 24.77 -28.25 5.50
N ALA A 22 24.81 -28.69 4.27
CA ALA A 22 23.64 -29.20 3.58
C ALA A 22 23.99 -30.56 3.03
N ALA A 23 23.69 -31.59 3.80
CA ALA A 23 23.78 -32.95 3.33
C ALA A 23 22.80 -33.19 2.18
N GLY A 24 23.33 -33.62 1.04
CA GLY A 24 22.66 -34.55 0.16
C GLY A 24 21.89 -34.02 -1.03
N ALA A 25 22.57 -33.45 -2.01
CA ALA A 25 22.35 -33.76 -3.41
C ALA A 25 23.66 -33.46 -4.18
N VAL A 26 24.59 -34.36 -4.09
CA VAL A 26 25.76 -34.36 -4.98
C VAL A 26 25.23 -34.56 -6.39
N HIS A 27 25.23 -33.50 -7.19
CA HIS A 27 25.01 -33.59 -8.62
C HIS A 27 26.17 -34.39 -9.23
N PRO A 28 25.96 -35.59 -9.80
CA PRO A 28 27.05 -36.44 -10.34
C PRO A 28 27.70 -35.89 -11.62
N ALA A 29 27.50 -34.62 -11.98
CA ALA A 29 27.90 -34.04 -13.26
C ALA A 29 29.13 -33.12 -13.21
N HIS A 30 29.84 -32.99 -12.07
CA HIS A 30 30.93 -32.01 -11.96
C HIS A 30 32.30 -32.47 -12.45
N ALA A 31 32.51 -33.74 -12.71
CA ALA A 31 33.83 -34.28 -12.91
C ALA A 31 34.44 -34.13 -14.32
N ASN A 32 33.66 -33.89 -15.42
CA ASN A 32 34.17 -33.81 -16.78
C ASN A 32 33.34 -32.87 -17.70
N ARG A 33 33.13 -31.65 -17.31
CA ARG A 33 32.56 -30.68 -18.26
C ARG A 33 33.62 -30.13 -19.19
N PRO A 34 33.37 -30.03 -20.51
CA PRO A 34 34.27 -29.34 -21.42
C PRO A 34 34.39 -27.86 -21.05
N ASP A 35 35.50 -27.22 -21.46
CA ASP A 35 35.76 -25.79 -21.18
C ASP A 35 34.67 -24.85 -21.67
N SER A 36 33.94 -25.28 -22.68
CA SER A 36 32.80 -24.56 -23.27
C SER A 36 31.61 -25.47 -23.49
N VAL A 37 30.43 -24.97 -23.28
CA VAL A 37 29.13 -25.65 -23.37
C VAL A 37 28.13 -24.77 -24.13
N PHE A 38 26.97 -25.34 -24.50
CA PHE A 38 25.89 -24.56 -25.09
C PHE A 38 24.98 -24.03 -24.03
N ILE A 39 24.53 -22.78 -24.19
CA ILE A 39 23.40 -22.18 -23.49
C ILE A 39 22.25 -22.01 -24.48
N PHE A 40 21.02 -22.27 -24.03
CA PHE A 40 19.79 -22.15 -24.83
C PHE A 40 18.83 -21.25 -24.09
N SER A 41 18.39 -20.18 -24.72
CA SER A 41 17.41 -19.20 -24.22
C SER A 41 16.04 -19.44 -24.83
N TYR A 42 15.00 -19.48 -23.99
CA TYR A 42 13.64 -19.78 -24.43
C TYR A 42 12.60 -19.16 -23.46
N ALA A 43 11.35 -19.07 -23.92
CA ALA A 43 10.19 -18.76 -23.08
C ALA A 43 9.09 -19.81 -23.29
N ASN A 44 8.05 -19.76 -22.47
CA ASN A 44 6.87 -20.57 -22.70
C ASN A 44 6.13 -20.09 -23.95
N PRO A 45 5.49 -20.98 -24.75
CA PRO A 45 4.82 -20.61 -26.01
C PRO A 45 3.71 -19.57 -25.83
N ASN A 46 3.03 -19.53 -24.66
CA ASN A 46 2.01 -18.54 -24.33
C ASN A 46 2.56 -17.22 -23.76
N GLY A 47 3.88 -17.01 -23.80
CA GLY A 47 4.56 -15.83 -23.31
C GLY A 47 4.71 -15.74 -21.79
N ASP A 48 4.17 -16.68 -21.01
CA ASP A 48 4.25 -16.64 -19.55
C ASP A 48 5.62 -17.05 -19.01
N GLY A 49 5.98 -16.46 -17.87
CA GLY A 49 7.10 -16.90 -17.04
C GLY A 49 8.49 -16.55 -17.57
N GLY A 50 8.59 -15.51 -18.40
CA GLY A 50 9.83 -14.81 -18.74
C GLY A 50 10.90 -15.63 -19.46
N LEU A 51 12.13 -15.07 -19.53
CA LEU A 51 13.30 -15.67 -20.17
C LEU A 51 13.87 -16.80 -19.30
N LYS A 52 13.89 -18.00 -19.85
CA LYS A 52 14.47 -19.19 -19.23
C LYS A 52 15.74 -19.61 -19.94
N LEU A 53 16.66 -20.21 -19.20
CA LEU A 53 17.92 -20.73 -19.73
C LEU A 53 18.06 -22.23 -19.45
N ALA A 54 18.66 -22.92 -20.40
CA ALA A 54 19.11 -24.30 -20.24
C ALA A 54 20.55 -24.43 -20.80
N TRP A 55 21.29 -25.43 -20.34
CA TRP A 55 22.63 -25.70 -20.83
C TRP A 55 22.78 -27.14 -21.32
N SER A 56 23.73 -27.37 -22.20
CA SER A 56 24.07 -28.68 -22.75
C SER A 56 25.54 -28.77 -23.06
N ALA A 57 26.16 -29.94 -22.78
CA ALA A 57 27.54 -30.22 -23.17
C ALA A 57 27.67 -30.60 -24.64
N ASP A 58 26.65 -31.21 -25.23
CA ASP A 58 26.65 -31.84 -26.56
C ASP A 58 25.63 -31.21 -27.53
N GLY A 59 24.81 -30.25 -27.05
CA GLY A 59 23.73 -29.64 -27.87
C GLY A 59 22.48 -30.53 -28.01
N VAL A 60 22.45 -31.71 -27.37
CA VAL A 60 21.36 -32.68 -27.49
C VAL A 60 20.63 -32.85 -26.17
N LYS A 61 21.35 -33.08 -25.06
CA LYS A 61 20.79 -33.25 -23.73
C LYS A 61 20.82 -31.92 -22.95
N TRP A 62 19.67 -31.37 -22.72
CA TRP A 62 19.50 -30.05 -22.09
C TRP A 62 19.12 -30.12 -20.60
N HIS A 63 19.79 -29.36 -19.80
CA HIS A 63 19.60 -29.21 -18.35
C HIS A 63 19.07 -27.80 -18.04
N LYS A 64 17.99 -27.73 -17.25
CA LYS A 64 17.41 -26.43 -16.81
C LYS A 64 18.40 -25.70 -15.91
N LEU A 65 18.56 -24.40 -16.13
CA LEU A 65 19.18 -23.48 -15.18
C LEU A 65 18.12 -22.87 -14.26
N ASN A 66 18.53 -22.32 -13.12
CA ASN A 66 17.66 -21.70 -12.12
C ASN A 66 16.43 -22.57 -11.80
N ARG A 67 16.59 -23.92 -11.81
CA ARG A 67 15.51 -24.90 -11.60
C ARG A 67 14.33 -24.72 -12.58
N GLY A 68 14.51 -24.00 -13.67
CA GLY A 68 13.49 -23.72 -14.68
C GLY A 68 12.70 -22.43 -14.42
N ASN A 69 13.06 -21.66 -13.40
CA ASN A 69 12.55 -20.31 -13.21
C ASN A 69 13.20 -19.34 -14.21
N SER A 70 12.57 -18.20 -14.42
CA SER A 70 13.07 -17.13 -15.29
C SER A 70 14.28 -16.42 -14.68
N PHE A 71 15.08 -15.82 -15.57
CA PHE A 71 16.16 -14.91 -15.21
C PHE A 71 15.74 -13.44 -15.34
N VAL A 72 14.79 -13.14 -16.23
CA VAL A 72 14.13 -11.84 -16.36
C VAL A 72 12.69 -12.07 -16.84
N ASN A 73 11.77 -11.26 -16.33
CA ASN A 73 10.38 -11.24 -16.77
C ASN A 73 10.09 -9.93 -17.52
N SER A 74 9.05 -9.91 -18.35
CA SER A 74 8.58 -8.67 -18.95
C SER A 74 7.86 -7.83 -17.91
N ASP A 75 8.23 -6.55 -17.79
CA ASP A 75 7.58 -5.57 -16.91
C ASP A 75 6.51 -4.75 -17.64
N PHE A 76 6.35 -4.97 -18.96
CA PHE A 76 5.45 -4.20 -19.80
C PHE A 76 3.98 -4.38 -19.44
N GLY A 77 3.26 -3.28 -19.32
CA GLY A 77 1.82 -3.24 -19.14
C GLY A 77 1.33 -3.68 -17.76
N SER A 78 0.02 -3.85 -17.63
CA SER A 78 -0.65 -4.24 -16.39
C SER A 78 -0.40 -5.71 -16.01
N TRP A 79 -0.62 -6.04 -14.75
CA TRP A 79 -0.58 -7.42 -14.26
C TRP A 79 -1.58 -8.32 -15.02
N GLY A 80 -1.27 -9.61 -15.12
CA GLY A 80 -2.08 -10.60 -15.82
C GLY A 80 -1.61 -10.83 -17.25
N ASP A 81 -2.47 -10.58 -18.24
CA ASP A 81 -2.23 -10.99 -19.62
C ASP A 81 -1.19 -10.13 -20.39
N MET A 82 -0.80 -8.98 -19.85
CA MET A 82 0.10 -8.06 -20.56
C MET A 82 1.58 -8.26 -20.27
N LYS A 83 1.97 -8.83 -19.13
CA LYS A 83 3.37 -9.08 -18.78
C LYS A 83 3.89 -10.35 -19.47
N LYS A 84 3.93 -10.32 -20.81
CA LYS A 84 4.28 -11.45 -21.65
C LYS A 84 5.65 -11.27 -22.33
N MET A 85 6.26 -12.39 -22.69
CA MET A 85 7.52 -12.45 -23.41
C MET A 85 7.40 -13.48 -24.54
N PHE A 86 7.28 -12.99 -25.77
CA PHE A 86 7.23 -13.84 -26.96
C PHE A 86 8.54 -13.79 -27.75
N GLU A 87 8.95 -14.91 -28.30
CA GLU A 87 10.13 -15.04 -29.15
C GLU A 87 11.41 -14.39 -28.56
N PRO A 88 11.79 -14.67 -27.31
CA PRO A 88 12.96 -14.03 -26.71
C PRO A 88 14.25 -14.43 -27.46
N LYS A 89 15.06 -13.43 -27.79
CA LYS A 89 16.39 -13.62 -28.39
C LYS A 89 17.45 -13.09 -27.43
N LEU A 90 18.39 -13.93 -27.03
CA LEU A 90 19.52 -13.58 -26.21
C LEU A 90 20.79 -13.52 -27.05
N MET A 91 21.45 -12.37 -27.05
CA MET A 91 22.65 -12.06 -27.81
C MET A 91 23.76 -11.56 -26.86
N GLN A 92 25.01 -11.56 -27.33
CA GLN A 92 26.10 -10.92 -26.61
C GLN A 92 26.77 -9.90 -27.52
N ARG A 93 26.89 -8.66 -27.03
CA ARG A 93 27.49 -7.55 -27.78
C ARG A 93 29.02 -7.74 -27.85
N PRO A 94 29.60 -7.77 -29.04
CA PRO A 94 31.06 -8.05 -29.20
C PRO A 94 31.95 -6.93 -28.64
N SER A 95 31.47 -5.68 -28.60
CA SER A 95 32.27 -4.50 -28.21
C SER A 95 32.63 -4.45 -26.76
N ASP A 96 31.73 -4.93 -25.88
CA ASP A 96 31.83 -4.80 -24.40
C ASP A 96 31.48 -6.09 -23.67
N GLY A 97 31.01 -7.12 -24.38
CA GLY A 97 30.62 -8.38 -23.77
C GLY A 97 29.27 -8.39 -23.06
N MET A 98 28.52 -7.29 -23.09
CA MET A 98 27.19 -7.19 -22.49
C MET A 98 26.22 -8.18 -23.17
N TRP A 99 25.40 -8.81 -22.34
CA TRP A 99 24.27 -9.61 -22.82
C TRP A 99 23.10 -8.69 -23.12
N VAL A 100 22.41 -8.95 -24.23
CA VAL A 100 21.25 -8.20 -24.68
C VAL A 100 20.13 -9.19 -24.96
N ALA A 101 19.02 -9.06 -24.24
CA ALA A 101 17.81 -9.82 -24.51
C ALA A 101 16.76 -8.92 -25.17
N THR A 102 16.10 -9.44 -26.21
CA THR A 102 14.98 -8.79 -26.89
C THR A 102 13.81 -9.75 -26.98
N TRP A 103 12.58 -9.26 -26.92
CA TRP A 103 11.37 -10.07 -27.09
C TRP A 103 10.22 -9.23 -27.62
N LYS A 104 9.21 -9.89 -28.21
CA LYS A 104 7.94 -9.26 -28.57
C LYS A 104 7.04 -9.10 -27.35
N LEU A 105 6.35 -7.97 -27.24
CA LEU A 105 5.48 -7.63 -26.12
C LEU A 105 4.12 -8.33 -26.20
N ALA A 106 3.64 -8.62 -27.43
CA ALA A 106 2.39 -9.33 -27.65
C ALA A 106 2.53 -10.27 -28.87
N GLU A 107 1.71 -11.31 -28.93
CA GLU A 107 1.71 -12.26 -30.05
C GLU A 107 1.22 -11.57 -31.33
N GLY A 108 1.99 -11.69 -32.39
CA GLY A 108 1.65 -11.07 -33.67
C GLY A 108 1.96 -9.59 -33.82
N GLU A 109 2.43 -8.92 -32.76
CA GLU A 109 2.80 -7.51 -32.81
C GLU A 109 4.30 -7.32 -33.08
N GLU A 110 4.65 -6.13 -33.61
CA GLU A 110 6.04 -5.76 -33.85
C GLU A 110 6.70 -5.04 -32.67
N ALA A 111 5.89 -4.64 -31.68
CA ALA A 111 6.37 -3.98 -30.48
C ALA A 111 7.28 -4.90 -29.66
N MET A 112 8.44 -4.37 -29.27
CA MET A 112 9.51 -5.13 -28.64
C MET A 112 10.03 -4.48 -27.37
N ALA A 113 10.59 -5.33 -26.50
CA ALA A 113 11.42 -4.91 -25.38
C ALA A 113 12.89 -5.25 -25.63
N VAL A 114 13.77 -4.47 -25.00
CA VAL A 114 15.21 -4.68 -24.93
C VAL A 114 15.67 -4.51 -23.50
N VAL A 115 16.56 -5.40 -23.04
CA VAL A 115 17.21 -5.30 -21.72
C VAL A 115 18.65 -5.79 -21.83
N GLU A 116 19.52 -5.21 -21.01
CA GLU A 116 20.94 -5.55 -20.94
C GLU A 116 21.31 -6.19 -19.60
N SER A 117 22.32 -7.06 -19.64
CA SER A 117 22.87 -7.70 -18.44
C SER A 117 24.38 -7.91 -18.60
N PRO A 118 25.19 -7.67 -17.56
CA PRO A 118 26.64 -7.99 -17.60
C PRO A 118 26.92 -9.48 -17.46
N ASP A 119 26.02 -10.26 -16.86
CA ASP A 119 26.31 -11.62 -16.38
C ASP A 119 25.14 -12.62 -16.44
N LEU A 120 23.98 -12.23 -16.95
CA LEU A 120 22.70 -12.97 -17.01
C LEU A 120 22.01 -13.15 -15.64
N MET A 121 22.52 -12.58 -14.58
CA MET A 121 21.93 -12.63 -13.22
C MET A 121 21.34 -11.28 -12.83
N GLU A 122 22.07 -10.20 -13.13
CA GLU A 122 21.63 -8.81 -12.93
C GLU A 122 21.18 -8.22 -14.26
N TRP A 123 20.00 -7.59 -14.29
CA TRP A 123 19.38 -7.03 -15.49
C TRP A 123 19.09 -5.55 -15.29
N GLY A 124 19.37 -4.75 -16.32
CA GLY A 124 19.08 -3.32 -16.34
C GLY A 124 17.60 -3.02 -16.58
N ALA A 125 17.28 -1.74 -16.71
CA ALA A 125 15.93 -1.29 -17.07
C ALA A 125 15.51 -1.81 -18.44
N GLN A 126 14.25 -2.20 -18.59
CA GLN A 126 13.67 -2.59 -19.84
C GLN A 126 13.30 -1.35 -20.66
N VAL A 127 13.64 -1.35 -21.93
CA VAL A 127 13.28 -0.29 -22.88
C VAL A 127 12.32 -0.88 -23.91
N TYR A 128 11.26 -0.16 -24.22
CA TYR A 128 10.22 -0.62 -25.13
C TYR A 128 10.12 0.26 -26.38
N THR A 129 9.74 -0.36 -27.50
CA THR A 129 9.55 0.31 -28.78
C THR A 129 8.44 -0.35 -29.58
N ASP A 130 7.67 0.46 -30.33
CA ASP A 130 6.63 -0.03 -31.25
C ASP A 130 7.19 -0.54 -32.60
N THR A 131 8.49 -0.40 -32.80
CA THR A 131 9.17 -0.85 -34.03
C THR A 131 10.17 -1.95 -33.71
N PRO A 132 10.47 -2.85 -34.66
CA PRO A 132 11.48 -3.86 -34.46
C PRO A 132 12.83 -3.29 -34.06
N VAL A 133 13.41 -3.83 -32.99
CA VAL A 133 14.71 -3.40 -32.50
C VAL A 133 15.81 -3.95 -33.38
N ASN A 134 16.62 -3.08 -33.96
CA ASN A 134 17.93 -3.45 -34.46
C ASN A 134 18.98 -3.15 -33.38
N PRO A 135 19.58 -4.18 -32.75
CA PRO A 135 20.54 -3.97 -31.67
C PRO A 135 21.85 -3.29 -32.12
N GLY A 136 21.98 -2.95 -33.40
CA GLY A 136 23.16 -2.26 -33.95
C GLY A 136 24.43 -3.10 -34.01
N PHE A 137 24.35 -4.39 -33.75
CA PHE A 137 25.47 -5.33 -33.85
C PHE A 137 24.99 -6.71 -34.36
N SER A 138 25.92 -7.49 -34.90
CA SER A 138 25.68 -8.89 -35.25
C SER A 138 26.32 -9.80 -34.23
N ASP A 139 25.58 -10.77 -33.73
CA ASP A 139 26.10 -11.83 -32.88
C ASP A 139 26.17 -13.14 -33.69
N ASN A 140 27.33 -13.35 -34.39
CA ASN A 140 27.57 -14.54 -35.19
C ASN A 140 27.66 -15.84 -34.36
N GLY A 141 27.76 -15.73 -33.03
CA GLY A 141 27.78 -16.85 -32.10
C GLY A 141 26.41 -17.37 -31.67
N CYS A 142 25.35 -16.64 -32.02
CA CYS A 142 23.98 -16.97 -31.67
C CYS A 142 23.21 -17.54 -32.87
N SER A 143 22.54 -18.67 -32.68
CA SER A 143 21.74 -19.33 -33.73
C SER A 143 20.39 -19.79 -33.23
N ALA A 144 19.36 -19.68 -34.08
CA ALA A 144 18.05 -20.25 -33.77
C ALA A 144 18.16 -21.79 -33.65
N ALA A 145 17.47 -22.34 -32.68
CA ALA A 145 17.47 -23.76 -32.38
C ALA A 145 16.13 -24.23 -31.81
N THR A 146 15.91 -25.54 -31.89
CA THR A 146 14.83 -26.23 -31.21
C THR A 146 15.43 -27.23 -30.23
N ALA A 147 15.03 -27.17 -28.97
CA ALA A 147 15.58 -28.00 -27.93
C ALA A 147 14.51 -28.65 -27.07
N LYS A 148 14.72 -29.92 -26.70
CA LYS A 148 13.86 -30.61 -25.70
C LYS A 148 14.42 -30.37 -24.30
N VAL A 149 13.69 -29.54 -23.51
CA VAL A 149 14.05 -29.22 -22.13
C VAL A 149 13.03 -29.86 -21.19
N GLY A 150 13.47 -30.88 -20.45
CA GLY A 150 12.56 -31.74 -19.71
C GLY A 150 11.63 -32.56 -20.63
N SER A 151 10.31 -32.46 -20.44
CA SER A 151 9.32 -33.17 -21.26
C SER A 151 8.85 -32.41 -22.52
N ARG A 152 9.20 -31.11 -22.67
CA ARG A 152 8.67 -30.24 -23.72
C ARG A 152 9.77 -29.80 -24.69
N THR A 153 9.37 -29.54 -25.94
CA THR A 153 10.22 -28.97 -26.98
C THR A 153 9.91 -27.47 -27.08
N TYR A 154 10.96 -26.67 -27.15
CA TYR A 154 10.90 -25.20 -27.27
C TYR A 154 11.70 -24.73 -28.48
N SER A 155 11.22 -23.69 -29.12
CA SER A 155 12.00 -22.87 -30.06
C SER A 155 12.70 -21.76 -29.30
N GLY A 156 13.92 -21.41 -29.68
CA GLY A 156 14.69 -20.38 -29.01
C GLY A 156 16.05 -20.16 -29.69
N TRP A 157 17.01 -19.68 -28.90
CA TRP A 157 18.33 -19.33 -29.41
C TRP A 157 19.42 -20.03 -28.61
N GLN A 158 20.43 -20.57 -29.31
CA GLN A 158 21.56 -21.21 -28.67
C GLN A 158 22.88 -20.52 -29.04
N ARG A 159 23.83 -20.58 -28.10
CA ARG A 159 25.21 -20.19 -28.34
C ARG A 159 26.17 -20.98 -27.46
N LYS A 160 27.43 -21.00 -27.84
CA LYS A 160 28.52 -21.59 -27.07
C LYS A 160 29.07 -20.59 -26.10
N VAL A 161 29.21 -20.99 -24.81
CA VAL A 161 29.69 -20.16 -23.71
C VAL A 161 30.73 -20.89 -22.88
N PRO A 162 31.57 -20.17 -22.08
CA PRO A 162 32.45 -20.82 -21.13
C PRO A 162 31.64 -21.60 -20.08
N ALA A 163 32.10 -22.81 -19.72
CA ALA A 163 31.45 -23.59 -18.66
C ALA A 163 31.45 -22.89 -17.31
N SER A 164 32.37 -21.96 -17.08
CA SER A 164 32.41 -21.12 -15.87
C SER A 164 31.17 -20.23 -15.71
N LEU A 165 30.60 -19.71 -16.81
CA LEU A 165 29.34 -18.96 -16.77
C LEU A 165 28.20 -19.85 -16.28
N VAL A 166 28.08 -21.03 -16.86
CA VAL A 166 27.01 -21.99 -16.47
C VAL A 166 27.12 -22.35 -14.99
N ARG A 167 28.35 -22.58 -14.46
CA ARG A 167 28.53 -22.83 -13.03
C ARG A 167 28.04 -21.68 -12.15
N ARG A 168 28.31 -20.42 -12.53
CA ARG A 168 27.77 -19.25 -11.80
C ARG A 168 26.25 -19.20 -11.84
N LEU A 169 25.64 -19.48 -12.99
CA LEU A 169 24.17 -19.51 -13.13
C LEU A 169 23.53 -20.65 -12.33
N GLU A 170 24.19 -21.81 -12.20
CA GLU A 170 23.75 -22.90 -11.32
C GLU A 170 23.83 -22.47 -9.85
N GLN A 171 24.97 -21.89 -9.41
CA GLN A 171 25.15 -21.39 -8.04
C GLN A 171 24.12 -20.30 -7.70
N PHE A 172 23.86 -19.39 -8.63
CA PHE A 172 22.80 -18.38 -8.47
C PHE A 172 21.44 -19.04 -8.26
N GLY A 173 21.07 -20.02 -9.11
CA GLY A 173 19.79 -20.74 -8.97
C GLY A 173 19.67 -21.55 -7.68
N ASP A 174 20.76 -22.16 -7.21
CA ASP A 174 20.77 -22.91 -5.95
C ASP A 174 20.67 -21.98 -4.74
N HIS A 175 21.38 -20.86 -4.73
CA HIS A 175 21.30 -19.84 -3.70
C HIS A 175 19.88 -19.24 -3.62
N ARG A 176 19.31 -18.88 -4.78
CA ARG A 176 17.94 -18.37 -4.86
C ARG A 176 16.94 -19.39 -4.29
N ALA A 177 17.02 -20.63 -4.70
CA ALA A 177 16.12 -21.67 -4.21
C ALA A 177 16.27 -21.95 -2.69
N TYR A 178 17.49 -21.85 -2.15
CA TYR A 178 17.72 -21.94 -0.70
C TYR A 178 17.04 -20.78 0.04
N ARG A 179 17.25 -19.56 -0.45
CA ARG A 179 16.63 -18.35 0.09
C ARG A 179 15.10 -18.43 0.01
N ASP A 180 14.54 -18.83 -1.13
CA ASP A 180 13.10 -18.98 -1.33
C ASP A 180 12.50 -20.03 -0.38
N ALA A 181 13.23 -21.12 -0.10
CA ALA A 181 12.79 -22.13 0.87
C ALA A 181 12.78 -21.61 2.32
N LEU A 182 13.71 -20.71 2.69
CA LEU A 182 13.68 -20.03 3.99
C LEU A 182 12.48 -19.06 4.07
N HIS A 183 12.26 -18.29 3.02
CA HIS A 183 11.16 -17.33 2.96
C HIS A 183 9.78 -18.00 2.97
N ALA A 184 9.66 -19.18 2.40
CA ALA A 184 8.43 -19.98 2.40
C ALA A 184 8.17 -20.74 3.70
N GLN A 185 9.01 -20.61 4.73
CA GLN A 185 8.76 -21.24 6.01
C GLN A 185 7.52 -20.66 6.68
N THR A 186 6.63 -21.54 7.18
CA THR A 186 5.45 -21.18 7.96
C THR A 186 5.49 -21.84 9.33
N MET A 187 4.75 -21.30 10.29
CA MET A 187 4.63 -21.87 11.63
C MET A 187 3.86 -23.22 11.63
N SER A 188 3.08 -23.51 10.58
CA SER A 188 2.45 -24.82 10.42
C SER A 188 3.46 -25.98 10.35
N GLY A 189 4.70 -25.71 9.92
CA GLY A 189 5.80 -26.67 9.89
C GLY A 189 6.56 -26.83 11.20
N ASP A 190 6.27 -26.04 12.23
CA ASP A 190 7.04 -25.99 13.48
C ASP A 190 6.97 -27.26 14.30
N GLY A 191 5.84 -27.99 14.24
CA GLY A 191 5.70 -29.29 14.90
C GLY A 191 6.73 -30.32 14.45
N VAL A 192 7.26 -30.21 13.24
CA VAL A 192 8.36 -31.01 12.70
C VAL A 192 9.70 -30.34 12.94
N ARG A 193 9.79 -29.04 12.59
CA ARG A 193 11.04 -28.25 12.67
C ARG A 193 11.60 -28.17 14.08
N PHE A 194 10.73 -28.03 15.05
CA PHE A 194 11.09 -27.86 16.47
C PHE A 194 10.60 -29.02 17.36
N ALA A 195 10.37 -30.22 16.81
CA ALA A 195 9.80 -31.38 17.53
C ALA A 195 10.58 -31.75 18.81
N SER A 196 11.88 -31.53 18.87
CA SER A 196 12.74 -31.81 20.02
C SER A 196 13.07 -30.61 20.91
N LEU A 197 12.60 -29.41 20.52
CA LEU A 197 12.92 -28.20 21.26
C LEU A 197 12.17 -28.16 22.59
N LYS A 198 12.88 -27.91 23.66
CA LYS A 198 12.34 -27.76 25.03
C LYS A 198 12.22 -26.28 25.37
N PRO A 199 11.45 -25.91 26.40
CA PRO A 199 11.43 -24.53 26.90
C PRO A 199 12.84 -24.02 27.15
N LEU A 200 13.08 -22.77 26.70
CA LEU A 200 14.40 -22.15 26.72
C LEU A 200 14.53 -21.15 27.86
N GLN A 201 15.78 -20.90 28.23
CA GLN A 201 16.14 -19.74 29.04
C GLN A 201 16.76 -18.69 28.15
N ALA A 202 16.55 -17.41 28.48
CA ALA A 202 17.18 -16.28 27.80
C ALA A 202 17.72 -15.28 28.81
N THR A 203 18.71 -14.53 28.39
CA THR A 203 19.22 -13.36 29.16
C THR A 203 19.15 -12.14 28.24
N LEU A 204 18.37 -11.15 28.63
CA LEU A 204 18.33 -9.83 28.02
C LEU A 204 19.32 -8.91 28.75
N THR A 205 20.30 -8.41 28.03
CA THR A 205 21.27 -7.42 28.52
C THR A 205 21.02 -6.09 27.82
N LEU A 206 20.93 -5.02 28.59
CA LEU A 206 20.77 -3.64 28.10
C LEU A 206 22.11 -2.90 28.15
N PHE A 207 22.36 -2.05 27.15
CA PHE A 207 23.54 -1.18 27.05
C PHE A 207 23.09 0.29 26.94
N PRO A 208 22.68 0.93 28.06
CA PRO A 208 22.12 2.30 28.02
C PRO A 208 23.12 3.35 27.48
N ASP A 209 24.43 3.14 27.69
CA ASP A 209 25.48 4.03 27.19
C ASP A 209 25.63 3.99 25.64
N SER A 210 25.01 2.98 25.01
CA SER A 210 24.98 2.81 23.55
C SER A 210 23.59 3.11 22.98
N ALA A 211 22.83 3.98 23.65
CA ALA A 211 21.56 4.46 23.13
C ALA A 211 21.78 5.41 21.94
N LYS A 212 20.85 5.36 20.97
CA LYS A 212 20.85 6.26 19.80
C LYS A 212 19.47 6.84 19.57
N ASN A 213 19.43 8.07 19.07
CA ASN A 213 18.17 8.68 18.65
C ASN A 213 17.58 7.92 17.46
N ILE A 214 16.27 7.76 17.48
CA ILE A 214 15.48 7.20 16.40
C ILE A 214 14.33 8.16 16.05
N SER A 215 13.75 7.95 14.87
CA SER A 215 12.66 8.78 14.39
C SER A 215 11.47 8.79 15.36
N THR A 216 10.96 9.99 15.63
CA THR A 216 9.69 10.17 16.36
C THR A 216 8.47 9.92 15.48
N ASN A 217 8.66 9.80 14.16
CA ASN A 217 7.62 9.59 13.17
C ASN A 217 7.55 8.12 12.68
N LEU A 218 8.23 7.19 13.36
CA LEU A 218 8.41 5.82 12.89
C LEU A 218 7.10 5.10 12.58
N MET A 219 6.06 5.27 13.39
CA MET A 219 4.80 4.53 13.25
C MET A 219 3.67 5.42 12.77
N GLY A 220 3.19 5.18 11.55
CA GLY A 220 2.07 5.89 10.95
C GLY A 220 1.03 4.97 10.32
N ILE A 221 0.13 5.54 9.55
CA ILE A 221 -0.87 4.80 8.77
C ILE A 221 -0.86 5.24 7.32
N PHE A 222 -1.18 4.31 6.43
CA PHE A 222 -1.39 4.53 5.01
C PHE A 222 -2.86 4.33 4.68
N PHE A 223 -3.52 5.40 4.24
CA PHE A 223 -4.88 5.33 3.73
C PHE A 223 -4.89 5.34 2.20
N GLU A 224 -5.54 4.37 1.62
CA GLU A 224 -5.91 4.35 0.21
C GLU A 224 -7.40 4.05 0.06
N ASP A 225 -8.07 4.73 -0.88
CA ASP A 225 -9.45 4.38 -1.25
C ASP A 225 -9.46 3.14 -2.16
N ILE A 226 -9.11 2.01 -1.56
CA ILE A 226 -9.25 0.64 -2.07
C ILE A 226 -10.28 -0.09 -1.20
N ASN A 227 -10.91 -1.12 -1.70
CA ASN A 227 -11.86 -1.93 -0.92
C ASN A 227 -13.04 -1.12 -0.33
N TYR A 228 -13.45 -0.01 -0.98
CA TYR A 228 -14.45 0.93 -0.47
C TYR A 228 -14.06 1.55 0.88
N ALA A 229 -12.79 1.91 1.03
CA ALA A 229 -12.26 2.47 2.27
C ALA A 229 -12.74 3.92 2.54
N ALA A 230 -13.00 4.73 1.49
CA ALA A 230 -13.56 6.08 1.60
C ALA A 230 -15.08 6.06 1.57
N ASP A 231 -15.69 6.12 0.39
CA ASP A 231 -17.15 6.10 0.22
C ASP A 231 -17.72 4.74 0.67
N GLY A 232 -18.61 4.78 1.67
CA GLY A 232 -19.14 3.58 2.33
C GLY A 232 -18.20 2.97 3.38
N GLY A 233 -17.07 3.63 3.67
CA GLY A 233 -16.08 3.27 4.66
C GLY A 233 -15.84 4.39 5.68
N LEU A 234 -14.65 4.98 5.66
CA LEU A 234 -14.22 6.01 6.61
C LEU A 234 -15.04 7.30 6.48
N TYR A 235 -15.48 7.65 5.28
CA TYR A 235 -16.36 8.78 5.05
C TYR A 235 -17.77 8.49 5.55
N ALA A 236 -18.34 9.35 6.40
CA ALA A 236 -19.56 9.06 7.12
C ALA A 236 -20.86 9.26 6.31
N GLU A 237 -20.80 9.58 5.01
CA GLU A 237 -21.98 9.64 4.15
C GLU A 237 -22.65 8.28 4.04
N LEU A 238 -23.96 8.21 4.36
CA LEU A 238 -24.73 6.97 4.38
C LEU A 238 -25.46 6.69 3.06
N VAL A 239 -25.63 7.71 2.20
CA VAL A 239 -26.32 7.58 0.90
C VAL A 239 -25.31 7.20 -0.17
N GLN A 240 -25.52 6.08 -0.84
CA GLN A 240 -24.74 5.69 -2.00
C GLN A 240 -25.28 6.36 -3.26
N ASN A 241 -24.41 6.90 -4.14
CA ASN A 241 -24.79 7.63 -5.35
C ASN A 241 -25.70 8.84 -5.04
N ARG A 242 -25.27 9.69 -4.12
CA ARG A 242 -26.01 10.86 -3.63
C ARG A 242 -26.25 11.96 -4.67
N ASP A 243 -25.40 11.97 -5.71
CA ASP A 243 -25.25 12.98 -6.75
C ASP A 243 -25.72 12.50 -8.12
N PHE A 244 -26.20 11.27 -8.25
CA PHE A 244 -26.65 10.65 -9.50
C PHE A 244 -25.57 10.60 -10.61
N GLU A 245 -24.29 10.56 -10.23
CA GLU A 245 -23.16 10.60 -11.17
C GLU A 245 -22.57 9.21 -11.49
N TYR A 246 -23.13 8.12 -10.97
CA TYR A 246 -22.66 6.77 -11.31
C TYR A 246 -22.83 6.48 -12.79
N THR A 247 -21.83 5.84 -13.40
CA THR A 247 -21.79 5.52 -14.83
C THR A 247 -21.37 4.07 -15.09
N SER A 248 -21.53 3.64 -16.33
CA SER A 248 -21.01 2.33 -16.77
C SER A 248 -19.48 2.26 -16.82
N GLU A 249 -18.76 3.39 -16.72
CA GLU A 249 -17.31 3.42 -16.57
C GLU A 249 -16.87 2.98 -15.17
N ASP A 250 -17.67 3.25 -14.14
CA ASP A 250 -17.43 2.77 -12.79
C ASP A 250 -17.60 1.25 -12.69
N LYS A 251 -18.73 0.76 -13.21
CA LYS A 251 -19.02 -0.67 -13.37
C LYS A 251 -20.03 -0.86 -14.51
N SER A 252 -19.82 -1.87 -15.33
CA SER A 252 -20.57 -2.13 -16.59
C SER A 252 -22.10 -2.09 -16.50
N LYS A 253 -22.68 -2.25 -15.31
CA LYS A 253 -24.14 -2.23 -15.09
C LYS A 253 -24.64 -1.02 -14.31
N TRP A 254 -23.74 -0.07 -13.99
CA TRP A 254 -24.13 1.11 -13.24
C TRP A 254 -24.62 2.23 -14.16
N SER A 255 -25.51 3.03 -13.61
CA SER A 255 -26.11 4.21 -14.24
C SER A 255 -26.38 5.28 -13.19
N ALA A 256 -26.75 6.46 -13.58
CA ALA A 256 -27.10 7.56 -12.71
C ALA A 256 -28.18 7.21 -11.65
N THR A 257 -29.00 6.21 -11.88
CA THR A 257 -30.03 5.76 -10.93
C THR A 257 -29.62 4.52 -10.13
N SER A 258 -28.41 4.00 -10.30
CA SER A 258 -27.93 2.86 -9.53
C SER A 258 -28.02 3.14 -8.03
N TYR A 259 -28.46 2.14 -7.24
CA TYR A 259 -28.75 2.21 -5.80
C TYR A 259 -29.96 3.02 -5.39
N TRP A 260 -30.67 3.64 -6.35
CA TRP A 260 -31.94 4.31 -6.14
C TRP A 260 -33.09 3.48 -6.67
N LYS A 261 -34.21 3.47 -5.94
CA LYS A 261 -35.46 2.87 -6.36
C LYS A 261 -36.54 3.93 -6.35
N GLY A 262 -37.21 4.09 -7.50
CA GLY A 262 -38.39 4.93 -7.62
C GLY A 262 -39.68 4.16 -7.29
N SER A 263 -40.64 4.79 -6.61
CA SER A 263 -41.96 4.21 -6.41
C SER A 263 -43.05 5.26 -6.54
N ASP A 264 -44.23 4.85 -7.10
CA ASP A 264 -45.44 5.68 -7.17
C ASP A 264 -46.16 5.77 -5.81
N ALA A 265 -47.24 6.50 -5.74
CA ALA A 265 -48.06 6.65 -4.53
C ALA A 265 -48.70 5.33 -4.05
N SER A 266 -48.86 4.34 -4.90
CA SER A 266 -49.37 3.00 -4.60
C SER A 266 -48.24 2.04 -4.16
N GLY A 267 -46.97 2.46 -4.25
CA GLY A 267 -45.81 1.65 -3.89
C GLY A 267 -45.28 0.76 -5.02
N ASN A 268 -45.80 0.90 -6.24
CA ASN A 268 -45.26 0.19 -7.40
C ASN A 268 -43.92 0.80 -7.83
N GLU A 269 -43.01 -0.05 -8.25
CA GLU A 269 -41.71 0.41 -8.78
C GLU A 269 -41.89 1.17 -10.09
N VAL A 270 -41.30 2.36 -10.19
CA VAL A 270 -41.31 3.20 -11.38
C VAL A 270 -39.89 3.67 -11.72
N ALA A 271 -39.66 3.92 -13.02
CA ALA A 271 -38.37 4.46 -13.46
C ALA A 271 -38.14 5.86 -12.89
N ILE A 272 -36.91 6.17 -12.58
CA ILE A 272 -36.44 7.49 -12.15
C ILE A 272 -35.94 8.23 -13.40
N GLU A 273 -36.50 9.39 -13.67
CA GLU A 273 -36.02 10.30 -14.71
C GLU A 273 -34.78 11.04 -14.19
N VAL A 274 -33.75 11.11 -15.03
CA VAL A 274 -32.52 11.88 -14.76
C VAL A 274 -32.34 12.92 -15.85
N ALA A 275 -32.00 14.12 -15.47
CA ALA A 275 -31.76 15.24 -16.38
C ALA A 275 -30.43 15.92 -16.07
N SER A 276 -29.95 16.78 -16.99
CA SER A 276 -28.68 17.49 -16.88
C SER A 276 -28.76 18.96 -17.30
N GLU A 277 -29.97 19.45 -17.67
CA GLU A 277 -30.15 20.84 -18.06
C GLU A 277 -30.20 21.76 -16.85
N SER A 278 -29.29 22.77 -16.81
CA SER A 278 -29.18 23.71 -15.70
C SER A 278 -28.93 22.99 -14.35
N PRO A 279 -27.89 22.20 -14.24
CA PRO A 279 -27.59 21.43 -13.04
C PRO A 279 -27.32 22.32 -11.81
N LEU A 280 -27.23 21.69 -10.62
CA LEU A 280 -26.79 22.38 -9.41
C LEU A 280 -25.38 22.96 -9.58
N HIS A 281 -24.45 22.16 -10.11
CA HIS A 281 -23.11 22.57 -10.48
C HIS A 281 -22.62 21.79 -11.72
N PRO A 282 -21.82 22.38 -12.62
CA PRO A 282 -21.29 21.67 -13.78
C PRO A 282 -20.44 20.45 -13.50
N SER A 283 -19.80 20.39 -12.34
CA SER A 283 -19.00 19.22 -11.89
C SER A 283 -19.86 18.01 -11.50
N ASN A 284 -21.15 18.24 -11.19
CA ASN A 284 -22.16 17.22 -10.91
C ASN A 284 -23.38 17.53 -11.77
N PRO A 285 -23.35 17.17 -13.07
CA PRO A 285 -24.36 17.62 -14.03
C PRO A 285 -25.72 16.89 -13.93
N HIS A 286 -25.80 15.73 -13.28
CA HIS A 286 -27.02 14.94 -13.25
C HIS A 286 -27.83 15.20 -11.97
N TYR A 287 -29.14 15.13 -12.13
CA TYR A 287 -30.12 15.23 -11.04
C TYR A 287 -31.38 14.41 -11.35
N ALA A 288 -32.09 13.95 -10.32
CA ALA A 288 -33.34 13.22 -10.49
C ALA A 288 -34.52 14.17 -10.60
N VAL A 289 -35.45 13.87 -11.53
CA VAL A 289 -36.71 14.60 -11.74
C VAL A 289 -37.87 13.77 -11.17
N LEU A 290 -38.58 14.30 -10.17
CA LEU A 290 -39.68 13.61 -9.50
C LEU A 290 -41.02 14.27 -9.82
N ARG A 291 -42.03 13.44 -10.19
CA ARG A 291 -43.40 13.84 -10.39
C ARG A 291 -44.31 12.92 -9.57
N GLY A 292 -44.42 13.22 -8.27
CA GLY A 292 -45.10 12.33 -7.31
C GLY A 292 -44.31 11.03 -6.98
N THR A 293 -43.15 10.82 -7.59
CA THR A 293 -42.31 9.65 -7.39
C THR A 293 -41.53 9.75 -6.08
N SER A 294 -41.55 8.72 -5.25
CA SER A 294 -40.72 8.57 -4.08
C SER A 294 -39.36 7.93 -4.45
N LEU A 295 -38.28 8.36 -3.83
CA LEU A 295 -36.96 7.74 -3.95
C LEU A 295 -36.66 6.93 -2.68
N THR A 296 -36.05 5.77 -2.87
CA THR A 296 -35.52 4.95 -1.77
C THR A 296 -34.06 4.56 -2.03
N ASN A 297 -33.19 4.72 -1.03
CA ASN A 297 -31.76 4.38 -1.08
C ASN A 297 -31.40 3.52 0.12
N GLY A 298 -30.82 2.36 -0.14
CA GLY A 298 -30.36 1.41 0.90
C GLY A 298 -28.95 1.66 1.42
N GLY A 299 -28.30 2.76 1.00
CA GLY A 299 -26.92 3.04 1.34
C GLY A 299 -25.95 1.98 0.82
N TYR A 300 -24.85 1.80 1.55
CA TYR A 300 -23.84 0.79 1.27
C TYR A 300 -24.20 -0.53 1.96
N ASP A 301 -25.07 -1.34 1.30
CA ASP A 301 -25.56 -2.65 1.81
C ASP A 301 -26.37 -2.55 3.13
N GLY A 302 -27.18 -1.50 3.27
CA GLY A 302 -27.99 -1.16 4.43
C GLY A 302 -27.46 0.05 5.20
N ILE A 303 -28.36 0.84 5.75
CA ILE A 303 -28.04 1.95 6.65
C ILE A 303 -28.21 1.47 8.09
N ALA A 304 -27.12 1.36 8.84
CA ALA A 304 -27.20 1.02 10.25
C ALA A 304 -27.67 2.22 11.07
N VAL A 305 -28.79 2.05 11.75
CA VAL A 305 -29.47 3.08 12.54
C VAL A 305 -29.51 2.65 14.01
N ARG A 306 -29.18 3.56 14.91
CA ARG A 306 -29.22 3.33 16.36
C ARG A 306 -30.25 4.19 17.05
N LYS A 307 -31.02 3.58 17.95
CA LYS A 307 -32.07 4.25 18.72
C LYS A 307 -31.52 5.46 19.48
N GLY A 308 -32.21 6.60 19.33
CA GLY A 308 -31.86 7.86 20.00
C GLY A 308 -30.80 8.68 19.25
N GLU A 309 -30.10 8.11 18.29
CA GLU A 309 -29.15 8.85 17.47
C GLU A 309 -29.83 9.79 16.49
N LYS A 310 -29.12 10.85 16.12
CA LYS A 310 -29.58 11.89 15.20
C LYS A 310 -28.82 11.77 13.89
N TYR A 311 -29.57 11.92 12.82
CA TYR A 311 -29.06 11.88 11.44
C TYR A 311 -29.37 13.20 10.75
N ASP A 312 -28.35 13.85 10.24
CA ASP A 312 -28.47 15.12 9.52
C ASP A 312 -28.71 14.85 8.03
N PHE A 313 -29.94 15.04 7.59
CA PHE A 313 -30.36 14.95 6.20
C PHE A 313 -30.15 16.28 5.49
N SER A 314 -29.70 16.25 4.25
CA SER A 314 -29.72 17.39 3.35
C SER A 314 -30.04 16.97 1.92
N ILE A 315 -30.62 17.88 1.15
CA ILE A 315 -30.96 17.70 -0.27
C ILE A 315 -30.91 19.06 -0.96
N ALA A 316 -30.33 19.10 -2.15
CA ALA A 316 -30.53 20.22 -3.06
C ALA A 316 -31.83 19.96 -3.86
N ALA A 317 -32.71 20.96 -3.94
CA ALA A 317 -33.94 20.84 -4.72
C ALA A 317 -34.35 22.17 -5.32
N ARG A 318 -35.07 22.11 -6.46
CA ARG A 318 -35.74 23.24 -7.07
C ARG A 318 -37.12 22.82 -7.59
N LEU A 319 -37.98 23.79 -7.78
CA LEU A 319 -39.35 23.63 -8.34
C LEU A 319 -39.42 24.41 -9.64
N PRO A 320 -39.20 23.79 -10.82
CA PRO A 320 -39.13 24.51 -12.08
C PRO A 320 -40.39 25.38 -12.36
N GLN A 321 -41.54 24.93 -11.89
CA GLN A 321 -42.82 25.66 -11.99
C GLN A 321 -43.09 26.62 -10.84
N GLY A 322 -42.16 26.73 -9.88
CA GLY A 322 -42.22 27.65 -8.73
C GLY A 322 -43.25 27.33 -7.65
N LYS A 323 -44.05 26.25 -7.79
CA LYS A 323 -45.11 25.87 -6.83
C LYS A 323 -44.47 25.08 -5.67
N GLY A 324 -44.63 25.58 -4.44
CA GLY A 324 -44.12 24.94 -3.22
C GLY A 324 -44.90 23.69 -2.80
N GLY A 325 -44.26 22.88 -1.98
CA GLY A 325 -44.85 21.68 -1.40
C GLY A 325 -43.98 21.08 -0.30
N LYS A 326 -44.48 20.06 0.40
CA LYS A 326 -43.78 19.29 1.39
C LYS A 326 -43.05 18.12 0.75
N LEU A 327 -41.80 17.92 1.18
CA LEU A 327 -41.01 16.72 0.90
C LEU A 327 -40.79 16.01 2.23
N ASP A 328 -41.37 14.82 2.37
CA ASP A 328 -41.15 13.99 3.55
C ASP A 328 -39.87 13.16 3.36
N VAL A 329 -39.14 13.00 4.44
CA VAL A 329 -37.96 12.15 4.50
C VAL A 329 -38.11 11.21 5.71
N ALA A 330 -37.79 9.93 5.49
CA ALA A 330 -37.86 8.90 6.54
C ALA A 330 -36.73 7.90 6.42
N LEU A 331 -36.29 7.37 7.55
CA LEU A 331 -35.57 6.11 7.63
C LEU A 331 -36.61 5.01 7.82
N VAL A 332 -36.57 3.99 7.00
CA VAL A 332 -37.52 2.89 7.01
C VAL A 332 -36.80 1.55 7.18
N ASP A 333 -37.43 0.63 7.92
CA ASP A 333 -36.93 -0.75 8.00
C ASP A 333 -37.34 -1.56 6.76
N LYS A 334 -36.93 -2.82 6.67
CA LYS A 334 -37.26 -3.73 5.55
C LYS A 334 -38.77 -3.94 5.32
N SER A 335 -39.60 -3.74 6.34
CA SER A 335 -41.05 -3.83 6.20
C SER A 335 -41.67 -2.54 5.64
N GLY A 336 -40.87 -1.47 5.50
CA GLY A 336 -41.35 -0.14 5.10
C GLY A 336 -41.87 0.69 6.28
N LYS A 337 -41.74 0.21 7.53
CA LYS A 337 -42.11 0.97 8.72
C LYS A 337 -41.10 2.08 8.96
N SER A 338 -41.60 3.30 9.18
CA SER A 338 -40.76 4.45 9.54
C SER A 338 -40.21 4.32 10.95
N ILE A 339 -38.91 4.50 11.08
CA ILE A 339 -38.14 4.50 12.35
C ILE A 339 -37.56 5.89 12.68
N ALA A 340 -37.64 6.80 11.72
CA ALA A 340 -37.34 8.22 11.91
C ALA A 340 -37.98 9.00 10.77
N SER A 341 -38.50 10.18 11.00
CA SER A 341 -39.10 11.00 9.94
C SER A 341 -39.00 12.49 10.21
N ALA A 342 -38.97 13.25 9.13
CA ALA A 342 -39.05 14.71 9.13
C ALA A 342 -39.69 15.19 7.81
N SER A 343 -39.94 16.50 7.73
CA SER A 343 -40.43 17.12 6.48
C SER A 343 -39.74 18.42 6.23
N VAL A 344 -39.48 18.74 4.97
CA VAL A 344 -39.00 20.05 4.53
C VAL A 344 -40.01 20.69 3.58
N THR A 345 -40.10 22.01 3.61
CA THR A 345 -41.00 22.75 2.69
C THR A 345 -40.16 23.36 1.58
N LEU A 346 -40.36 22.88 0.36
CA LEU A 346 -39.66 23.37 -0.83
C LEU A 346 -40.26 24.67 -1.35
N LYS A 347 -39.42 25.57 -1.87
CA LYS A 347 -39.86 26.87 -2.42
C LYS A 347 -38.94 27.33 -3.56
N GLY A 348 -39.55 27.89 -4.61
CA GLY A 348 -38.85 28.61 -5.68
C GLY A 348 -38.27 27.76 -6.79
N ALA A 349 -38.03 28.40 -7.92
CA ALA A 349 -37.58 27.75 -9.15
C ALA A 349 -36.04 27.52 -9.22
N GLY A 350 -35.28 28.17 -8.38
CA GLY A 350 -33.82 28.00 -8.33
C GLY A 350 -33.39 26.95 -7.31
N TRP A 351 -32.23 26.34 -7.54
CA TRP A 351 -31.63 25.38 -6.64
C TRP A 351 -31.44 25.94 -5.24
N ARG A 352 -31.83 25.18 -4.23
CA ARG A 352 -31.64 25.49 -2.80
C ARG A 352 -31.34 24.24 -1.99
N LYS A 353 -30.50 24.37 -1.00
CA LYS A 353 -30.19 23.29 -0.04
C LYS A 353 -31.20 23.32 1.11
N TYR A 354 -31.87 22.19 1.34
CA TYR A 354 -32.80 21.97 2.45
C TYR A 354 -32.18 21.00 3.44
N LYS A 355 -32.49 21.14 4.72
CA LYS A 355 -31.95 20.32 5.79
C LYS A 355 -33.05 19.88 6.75
N ALA A 356 -32.91 18.67 7.28
CA ALA A 356 -33.76 18.15 8.35
C ALA A 356 -32.93 17.26 9.29
N VAL A 357 -33.42 17.03 10.49
CA VAL A 357 -32.82 16.10 11.46
C VAL A 357 -33.78 14.95 11.67
N LEU A 358 -33.29 13.74 11.45
CA LEU A 358 -34.00 12.50 11.76
C LEU A 358 -33.53 11.98 13.12
N VAL A 359 -34.44 11.61 14.00
CA VAL A 359 -34.13 11.01 15.30
C VAL A 359 -34.70 9.59 15.29
N ALA A 360 -33.83 8.60 15.45
CA ALA A 360 -34.22 7.20 15.35
C ALA A 360 -34.95 6.74 16.63
N ASP A 361 -36.03 5.99 16.48
CA ASP A 361 -36.78 5.40 17.59
C ASP A 361 -36.48 3.93 17.84
N ALA A 362 -35.70 3.29 16.95
CA ALA A 362 -35.31 1.88 17.01
C ALA A 362 -33.88 1.65 16.51
N ASP A 363 -33.28 0.51 16.92
CA ASP A 363 -32.06 -0.03 16.32
C ASP A 363 -32.42 -0.86 15.11
N VAL A 364 -31.82 -0.54 13.95
CA VAL A 364 -32.01 -1.29 12.68
C VAL A 364 -30.68 -1.34 11.96
N ALA A 365 -30.22 -2.54 11.62
CA ALA A 365 -28.92 -2.73 10.97
C ALA A 365 -28.92 -2.40 9.47
N ASP A 366 -30.08 -2.41 8.83
CA ASP A 366 -30.24 -2.38 7.38
C ASP A 366 -31.44 -1.55 6.92
N ALA A 367 -31.58 -0.36 7.50
CA ALA A 367 -32.60 0.60 7.09
C ALA A 367 -32.31 1.17 5.69
N SER A 368 -33.31 1.85 5.14
CA SER A 368 -33.21 2.64 3.91
C SER A 368 -33.69 4.06 4.14
N LEU A 369 -33.10 5.01 3.42
CA LEU A 369 -33.58 6.39 3.33
C LEU A 369 -34.71 6.44 2.28
N LYS A 370 -35.88 7.01 2.65
CA LYS A 370 -36.98 7.26 1.74
C LYS A 370 -37.31 8.74 1.68
N VAL A 371 -37.41 9.28 0.45
CA VAL A 371 -37.75 10.69 0.17
C VAL A 371 -39.02 10.72 -0.63
N THR A 372 -40.07 11.40 -0.16
CA THR A 372 -41.42 11.37 -0.76
C THR A 372 -42.00 12.78 -0.95
N PRO A 373 -42.17 13.26 -2.19
CA PRO A 373 -42.93 14.47 -2.45
C PRO A 373 -44.41 14.28 -2.05
N ARG A 374 -44.99 15.28 -1.38
CA ARG A 374 -46.42 15.30 -1.05
C ARG A 374 -47.23 16.20 -1.98
N PHE A 375 -46.82 16.22 -3.25
CA PHE A 375 -47.44 17.00 -4.32
C PHE A 375 -47.06 16.40 -5.67
N ASP A 376 -47.87 16.66 -6.71
CA ASP A 376 -47.67 16.07 -8.04
C ASP A 376 -46.84 16.97 -8.98
N ALA A 377 -46.53 18.22 -8.56
CA ALA A 377 -45.71 19.09 -9.37
C ALA A 377 -44.28 18.58 -9.45
N GLU A 378 -43.60 18.88 -10.53
CA GLU A 378 -42.19 18.53 -10.77
C GLU A 378 -41.30 19.13 -9.71
N VAL A 379 -40.43 18.32 -9.20
CA VAL A 379 -39.27 18.71 -8.33
C VAL A 379 -38.00 18.01 -8.81
N ASP A 380 -37.00 18.84 -9.04
CA ASP A 380 -35.66 18.37 -9.35
C ASP A 380 -34.86 18.24 -8.02
N VAL A 381 -34.18 17.12 -7.84
CA VAL A 381 -33.42 16.82 -6.62
C VAL A 381 -32.03 16.32 -6.95
N ASP A 382 -31.05 16.76 -6.13
CA ASP A 382 -29.66 16.42 -6.27
C ASP A 382 -28.97 16.43 -4.90
N MET A 383 -27.76 15.92 -4.78
CA MET A 383 -26.95 15.91 -3.55
C MET A 383 -27.74 15.45 -2.33
N VAL A 384 -28.43 14.30 -2.48
CA VAL A 384 -29.23 13.69 -1.40
C VAL A 384 -28.29 13.03 -0.41
N SER A 385 -28.20 13.56 0.81
CA SER A 385 -27.16 13.23 1.76
C SER A 385 -27.75 12.92 3.14
N LEU A 386 -27.14 11.96 3.84
CA LEU A 386 -27.50 11.58 5.20
C LEU A 386 -26.24 11.27 6.01
N PHE A 387 -25.93 12.06 7.01
CA PHE A 387 -24.82 11.84 7.93
C PHE A 387 -25.30 11.48 9.33
N PRO A 388 -24.65 10.54 10.04
CA PRO A 388 -24.80 10.48 11.48
C PRO A 388 -24.28 11.79 12.07
N ARG A 389 -24.96 12.36 13.07
CA ARG A 389 -24.45 13.55 13.75
C ARG A 389 -23.20 13.25 14.60
N ASN A 390 -23.09 12.03 15.06
CA ASN A 390 -21.94 11.52 15.77
C ASN A 390 -20.84 11.09 14.78
N THR A 391 -20.15 12.07 14.19
CA THR A 391 -18.92 11.86 13.42
C THR A 391 -17.69 11.95 14.32
N PHE A 392 -16.54 11.47 13.86
CA PHE A 392 -15.27 11.61 14.56
C PHE A 392 -14.97 13.09 14.83
N MET A 393 -14.67 13.43 16.10
CA MET A 393 -14.48 14.81 16.60
C MET A 393 -15.65 15.76 16.30
N GLY A 394 -16.84 15.25 15.92
CA GLY A 394 -18.02 16.04 15.61
C GLY A 394 -17.90 16.91 14.36
N ARG A 395 -17.01 16.59 13.44
CA ARG A 395 -16.78 17.36 12.23
C ARG A 395 -17.96 17.25 11.26
N PRO A 396 -18.44 18.36 10.69
CA PRO A 396 -19.37 18.32 9.57
C PRO A 396 -18.64 17.74 8.36
N ASN A 397 -19.37 17.05 7.45
CA ASN A 397 -18.78 16.28 6.36
C ASN A 397 -17.68 15.34 6.87
N GLY A 398 -17.93 14.73 8.03
CA GLY A 398 -16.91 14.09 8.84
C GLY A 398 -16.72 12.62 8.55
N LEU A 399 -15.90 12.00 9.40
CA LEU A 399 -15.52 10.60 9.32
C LEU A 399 -16.40 9.75 10.23
N ARG A 400 -16.56 8.49 9.87
CA ARG A 400 -17.24 7.46 10.65
C ARG A 400 -16.51 7.25 11.98
N ALA A 401 -17.21 7.53 13.07
CA ALA A 401 -16.59 7.66 14.39
C ALA A 401 -15.91 6.37 14.88
N ASP A 402 -16.51 5.20 14.65
CA ASP A 402 -15.99 3.91 15.08
C ASP A 402 -14.68 3.54 14.33
N LEU A 403 -14.63 3.73 13.00
CA LEU A 403 -13.42 3.48 12.20
C LEU A 403 -12.30 4.47 12.55
N ALA A 404 -12.62 5.78 12.55
CA ALA A 404 -11.62 6.80 12.87
C ALA A 404 -11.08 6.67 14.31
N GLN A 405 -11.89 6.21 15.27
CA GLN A 405 -11.43 5.94 16.63
C GLN A 405 -10.42 4.78 16.68
N LEU A 406 -10.64 3.69 15.92
CA LEU A 406 -9.66 2.60 15.84
C LEU A 406 -8.32 3.10 15.29
N LEU A 407 -8.35 3.98 14.28
CA LEU A 407 -7.14 4.59 13.72
C LEU A 407 -6.47 5.52 14.74
N ALA A 408 -7.23 6.35 15.45
CA ALA A 408 -6.72 7.20 16.52
C ALA A 408 -6.10 6.40 17.67
N ASP A 409 -6.67 5.24 17.99
CA ASP A 409 -6.17 4.32 19.01
C ASP A 409 -4.79 3.75 18.70
N MET A 410 -4.39 3.70 17.44
CA MET A 410 -3.04 3.30 17.00
C MET A 410 -1.99 4.37 17.35
N LYS A 411 -2.40 5.62 17.61
CA LYS A 411 -1.49 6.77 17.83
C LYS A 411 -0.52 7.01 16.66
N PRO A 412 -1.02 7.07 15.41
CA PRO A 412 -0.16 7.28 14.25
C PRO A 412 0.54 8.64 14.34
N ARG A 413 1.81 8.69 13.89
CA ARG A 413 2.60 9.91 13.84
C ARG A 413 2.47 10.65 12.51
N PHE A 414 2.05 9.94 11.48
CA PHE A 414 1.73 10.49 10.16
C PHE A 414 0.58 9.71 9.53
N VAL A 415 -0.03 10.34 8.53
CA VAL A 415 -1.04 9.72 7.67
C VAL A 415 -0.63 9.95 6.22
N ARG A 416 -0.36 8.88 5.46
CA ARG A 416 -0.19 8.91 4.02
C ARG A 416 -1.56 8.81 3.36
N PHE A 417 -1.84 9.67 2.38
CA PHE A 417 -3.10 9.74 1.62
C PHE A 417 -2.89 10.38 0.24
N PRO A 418 -3.85 10.32 -0.70
CA PRO A 418 -5.14 9.63 -0.68
C PRO A 418 -5.01 8.14 -1.03
N GLY A 419 -3.81 7.68 -1.33
CA GLY A 419 -3.47 6.33 -1.70
C GLY A 419 -2.11 6.23 -2.36
N GLY A 420 -1.83 5.05 -2.89
CA GLY A 420 -0.68 4.74 -3.73
C GLY A 420 -1.07 4.70 -5.20
N CYS A 421 -1.53 3.54 -5.71
CA CYS A 421 -2.04 3.41 -7.07
C CYS A 421 -3.21 4.37 -7.37
N LEU A 422 -4.02 4.72 -6.36
CA LEU A 422 -5.07 5.71 -6.49
C LEU A 422 -4.54 7.09 -6.89
N ALA A 423 -3.40 7.53 -6.32
CA ALA A 423 -2.81 8.82 -6.66
C ALA A 423 -2.35 8.89 -8.12
N HIS A 424 -1.84 7.77 -8.65
CA HIS A 424 -1.42 7.62 -10.04
C HIS A 424 -2.57 7.42 -11.03
N GLY A 425 -3.66 6.79 -10.61
CA GLY A 425 -4.82 6.50 -11.44
C GLY A 425 -4.62 5.43 -12.50
N ASN A 426 -5.69 5.03 -13.15
CA ASN A 426 -5.69 4.11 -14.28
C ASN A 426 -5.57 4.90 -15.60
N GLY A 427 -4.36 5.30 -15.95
CA GLY A 427 -4.05 6.17 -17.09
C GLY A 427 -3.86 7.64 -16.68
N ILE A 428 -3.20 8.42 -17.55
CA ILE A 428 -2.85 9.82 -17.30
C ILE A 428 -4.09 10.67 -16.99
N ASP A 429 -5.18 10.45 -17.70
CA ASP A 429 -6.44 11.21 -17.54
C ASP A 429 -7.15 10.89 -16.21
N ASN A 430 -6.69 9.87 -15.47
CA ASN A 430 -7.24 9.44 -14.20
C ASN A 430 -6.31 9.72 -13.01
N ILE A 431 -5.16 10.37 -13.22
CA ILE A 431 -4.30 10.86 -12.13
C ILE A 431 -5.14 11.70 -11.17
N TYR A 432 -4.97 11.46 -9.87
CA TYR A 432 -5.76 12.13 -8.84
C TYR A 432 -5.47 13.63 -8.81
N ASN A 433 -6.44 14.45 -9.21
CA ASN A 433 -6.37 15.89 -9.10
C ASN A 433 -6.93 16.34 -7.74
N TRP A 434 -6.07 16.81 -6.86
CA TRP A 434 -6.45 17.23 -5.52
C TRP A 434 -7.40 18.45 -5.52
N LYS A 435 -7.29 19.35 -6.51
CA LYS A 435 -8.16 20.53 -6.66
C LYS A 435 -9.62 20.14 -6.87
N GLU A 436 -9.89 19.01 -7.51
CA GLU A 436 -11.24 18.48 -7.72
C GLU A 436 -11.86 17.87 -6.44
N SER A 437 -11.09 17.74 -5.36
CA SER A 437 -11.52 17.14 -4.09
C SER A 437 -11.71 18.14 -2.95
N ILE A 438 -11.58 19.43 -3.21
CA ILE A 438 -11.75 20.52 -2.23
C ILE A 438 -12.94 21.42 -2.61
N GLY A 439 -13.31 22.35 -1.73
CA GLY A 439 -14.48 23.23 -1.93
C GLY A 439 -15.77 22.58 -1.45
N LYS A 440 -16.91 23.13 -1.86
CA LYS A 440 -18.21 22.57 -1.53
C LYS A 440 -18.43 21.22 -2.22
N LEU A 441 -19.25 20.35 -1.64
CA LEU A 441 -19.44 18.98 -2.14
C LEU A 441 -19.97 18.97 -3.59
N GLU A 442 -20.88 19.87 -3.91
CA GLU A 442 -21.41 20.05 -5.27
C GLU A 442 -20.42 20.60 -6.29
N GLU A 443 -19.31 21.20 -5.82
CA GLU A 443 -18.24 21.74 -6.67
C GLU A 443 -17.15 20.70 -6.99
N ARG A 444 -17.09 19.59 -6.22
CA ARG A 444 -16.11 18.51 -6.39
C ARG A 444 -16.45 17.68 -7.62
N THR A 445 -15.43 17.22 -8.32
CA THR A 445 -15.61 16.40 -9.52
C THR A 445 -15.48 14.92 -9.17
N PRO A 446 -16.57 14.14 -9.19
CA PRO A 446 -16.47 12.70 -8.97
C PRO A 446 -15.71 12.02 -10.13
N ARG A 447 -15.10 10.87 -9.85
CA ARG A 447 -14.32 10.12 -10.84
C ARG A 447 -14.48 8.62 -10.62
N THR A 448 -14.23 7.87 -11.68
CA THR A 448 -13.97 6.44 -11.53
C THR A 448 -12.65 6.24 -10.79
N ASN A 449 -12.66 5.45 -9.72
CA ASN A 449 -11.49 5.05 -8.97
C ASN A 449 -10.66 4.04 -9.77
N THR A 450 -9.33 4.04 -9.60
CA THR A 450 -8.44 3.07 -10.27
C THR A 450 -8.81 1.60 -9.97
N TRP A 451 -9.48 1.34 -8.84
CA TRP A 451 -9.97 0.03 -8.42
C TRP A 451 -11.34 -0.36 -8.99
N GLY A 452 -11.89 0.43 -9.93
CA GLY A 452 -13.09 0.11 -10.70
C GLY A 452 -14.40 0.31 -9.93
N TYR A 453 -14.52 1.42 -9.20
CA TYR A 453 -15.77 1.91 -8.63
C TYR A 453 -15.78 3.44 -8.53
N HIS A 454 -16.95 4.00 -8.32
CA HIS A 454 -17.18 5.44 -8.24
C HIS A 454 -16.56 6.03 -6.97
N GLN A 455 -15.93 7.19 -7.09
CA GLN A 455 -15.38 7.99 -6.00
C GLN A 455 -16.02 9.37 -6.02
N THR A 456 -16.80 9.70 -4.98
CA THR A 456 -17.50 11.01 -4.89
C THR A 456 -16.55 12.14 -4.52
N ARG A 457 -15.33 11.82 -4.02
CA ARG A 457 -14.40 12.80 -3.44
C ARG A 457 -15.00 13.62 -2.29
N GLY A 458 -16.04 13.10 -1.64
CA GLY A 458 -16.60 13.67 -0.41
C GLY A 458 -15.57 13.66 0.73
N LEU A 459 -14.78 12.59 0.86
CA LEU A 459 -13.53 12.56 1.59
C LEU A 459 -12.41 13.03 0.65
N GLY A 460 -12.03 14.31 0.75
CA GLY A 460 -11.03 14.94 -0.10
C GLY A 460 -9.83 15.43 0.69
N TYR A 461 -8.94 16.16 0.01
CA TYR A 461 -7.68 16.62 0.62
C TYR A 461 -7.91 17.50 1.85
N HIS A 462 -8.94 18.33 1.87
CA HIS A 462 -9.26 19.15 3.04
C HIS A 462 -9.58 18.29 4.27
N GLU A 463 -10.41 17.27 4.09
CA GLU A 463 -10.80 16.35 5.16
C GLU A 463 -9.64 15.47 5.61
N PHE A 464 -8.74 15.05 4.71
CA PHE A 464 -7.53 14.33 5.08
C PHE A 464 -6.59 15.18 5.93
N PHE A 465 -6.36 16.44 5.56
CA PHE A 465 -5.58 17.37 6.39
C PHE A 465 -6.21 17.60 7.77
N GLN A 466 -7.53 17.77 7.84
CA GLN A 466 -8.25 17.87 9.11
C GLN A 466 -8.11 16.60 9.95
N PHE A 467 -8.18 15.44 9.33
CA PHE A 467 -8.00 14.16 10.01
C PHE A 467 -6.58 14.01 10.59
N CYS A 468 -5.56 14.40 9.86
CA CYS A 468 -4.19 14.45 10.40
C CYS A 468 -4.10 15.35 11.64
N GLU A 469 -4.69 16.55 11.57
CA GLU A 469 -4.74 17.47 12.72
C GLU A 469 -5.48 16.85 13.91
N ASP A 470 -6.63 16.20 13.69
CA ASP A 470 -7.43 15.52 14.74
C ASP A 470 -6.67 14.36 15.40
N LEU A 471 -5.80 13.69 14.66
CA LEU A 471 -4.93 12.63 15.17
C LEU A 471 -3.66 13.16 15.83
N GLY A 472 -3.29 14.43 15.61
CA GLY A 472 -1.99 14.98 15.95
C GLY A 472 -0.86 14.33 15.15
N ALA A 473 -1.14 13.98 13.89
CA ALA A 473 -0.27 13.28 12.96
C ALA A 473 0.20 14.22 11.83
N GLU A 474 1.40 14.00 11.31
CA GLU A 474 1.92 14.73 10.15
C GLU A 474 1.17 14.30 8.87
N PRO A 475 0.70 15.22 8.03
CA PRO A 475 0.15 14.86 6.72
C PRO A 475 1.25 14.47 5.74
N LEU A 476 1.02 13.39 4.99
CA LEU A 476 1.89 12.93 3.92
C LEU A 476 1.05 12.67 2.67
N PRO A 477 0.70 13.72 1.90
CA PRO A 477 0.07 13.55 0.60
C PRO A 477 1.04 12.90 -0.39
N VAL A 478 0.52 12.00 -1.22
CA VAL A 478 1.24 11.39 -2.35
C VAL A 478 0.66 11.91 -3.65
N VAL A 479 1.53 12.33 -4.56
CA VAL A 479 1.18 12.78 -5.92
C VAL A 479 1.91 11.95 -6.96
N ALA A 480 1.33 11.77 -8.13
CA ALA A 480 1.98 11.06 -9.21
C ALA A 480 3.25 11.78 -9.69
N ALA A 481 4.26 11.01 -10.08
CA ALA A 481 5.50 11.55 -10.65
C ALA A 481 5.37 11.93 -12.14
N GLY A 482 4.18 12.31 -12.59
CA GLY A 482 3.91 12.64 -13.99
C GLY A 482 3.72 11.43 -14.89
N VAL A 483 3.58 10.23 -14.30
CA VAL A 483 3.28 8.96 -14.98
C VAL A 483 2.09 8.27 -14.31
N PRO A 484 1.31 7.44 -15.03
CA PRO A 484 0.19 6.70 -14.45
C PRO A 484 0.69 5.51 -13.60
N CYS A 485 -0.22 4.84 -12.90
CA CYS A 485 0.11 3.62 -12.15
C CYS A 485 0.80 2.58 -13.05
N GLN A 486 1.80 1.87 -12.51
CA GLN A 486 2.51 0.80 -13.22
C GLN A 486 1.58 -0.34 -13.69
N ASN A 487 0.41 -0.45 -13.10
CA ASN A 487 -0.66 -1.38 -13.48
C ASN A 487 -1.75 -0.76 -14.36
N SER A 488 -1.51 0.42 -14.90
CA SER A 488 -2.50 1.09 -15.76
C SER A 488 -2.85 0.24 -16.97
N SER A 489 -4.15 0.06 -17.19
CA SER A 489 -4.72 -0.64 -18.35
C SER A 489 -5.50 0.29 -19.28
N ARG A 490 -5.68 1.56 -18.92
CA ARG A 490 -6.40 2.56 -19.71
C ARG A 490 -5.40 3.38 -20.53
N PRO A 491 -5.47 3.29 -21.87
CA PRO A 491 -4.59 4.08 -22.73
C PRO A 491 -4.94 5.58 -22.66
N PRO A 492 -3.95 6.46 -22.73
CA PRO A 492 -4.20 7.90 -22.87
C PRO A 492 -4.92 8.21 -24.19
N VAL A 493 -5.69 9.30 -24.19
CA VAL A 493 -6.39 9.75 -25.39
C VAL A 493 -5.38 10.10 -26.48
N GLY A 494 -5.52 9.46 -27.66
CA GLY A 494 -4.65 9.69 -28.80
C GLY A 494 -3.39 8.82 -28.85
N ALA A 495 -3.19 7.89 -27.90
CA ALA A 495 -2.11 6.92 -27.95
C ALA A 495 -2.14 6.08 -29.24
N LYS A 496 -1.01 6.00 -29.93
CA LYS A 496 -0.90 5.39 -31.26
C LYS A 496 -0.37 3.97 -31.22
N GLY A 497 0.76 3.76 -30.58
CA GLY A 497 1.42 2.46 -30.49
C GLY A 497 1.00 1.64 -29.28
N LEU A 498 1.47 0.40 -29.20
CA LEU A 498 1.27 -0.48 -28.06
C LEU A 498 1.99 0.07 -26.83
N VAL A 499 3.19 0.61 -27.03
CA VAL A 499 4.05 1.14 -25.95
C VAL A 499 3.44 2.39 -25.31
N GLU A 500 2.88 3.30 -26.11
CA GLU A 500 2.21 4.50 -25.58
C GLU A 500 0.91 4.20 -24.86
N LYS A 501 0.31 3.03 -25.12
CA LYS A 501 -1.00 2.67 -24.56
C LYS A 501 -0.97 2.18 -23.12
N TYR A 502 0.12 1.55 -22.69
CA TYR A 502 0.10 0.76 -21.47
C TYR A 502 1.32 0.99 -20.59
N GLY A 503 1.08 0.91 -19.26
CA GLY A 503 2.11 1.05 -18.25
C GLY A 503 2.69 2.46 -18.15
N GLN A 504 3.86 2.57 -17.55
CA GLN A 504 4.56 3.85 -17.31
C GLN A 504 5.51 4.27 -18.44
N GLN A 505 5.30 3.79 -19.67
CA GLN A 505 6.07 4.24 -20.83
C GLN A 505 5.55 5.55 -21.43
N GLY A 506 4.29 5.93 -21.11
CA GLY A 506 3.70 7.21 -21.45
C GLY A 506 3.51 8.05 -20.21
N GLY A 507 4.10 9.27 -20.19
CA GLY A 507 3.90 10.23 -19.11
C GLY A 507 2.99 11.39 -19.54
N ILE A 508 2.71 12.30 -18.62
CA ILE A 508 2.06 13.60 -18.92
C ILE A 508 2.87 14.25 -20.06
N PRO A 509 2.23 14.74 -21.13
CA PRO A 509 2.92 15.44 -22.20
C PRO A 509 3.79 16.59 -21.67
N MET A 510 5.01 16.75 -22.22
CA MET A 510 5.99 17.72 -21.69
C MET A 510 5.47 19.15 -21.69
N GLU A 511 4.63 19.52 -22.67
CA GLU A 511 3.96 20.82 -22.73
C GLU A 511 2.92 21.05 -21.61
N GLN A 512 2.53 20.00 -20.87
CA GLN A 512 1.61 20.08 -19.72
C GLN A 512 2.33 19.96 -18.39
N MET A 513 3.62 19.63 -18.37
CA MET A 513 4.37 19.41 -17.13
C MET A 513 4.46 20.65 -16.26
N ASP A 514 4.64 21.86 -16.84
CA ASP A 514 4.68 23.10 -16.06
C ASP A 514 3.36 23.34 -15.30
N ALA A 515 2.22 23.08 -15.95
CA ALA A 515 0.91 23.19 -15.30
C ALA A 515 0.73 22.14 -14.18
N TYR A 516 1.19 20.92 -14.42
CA TYR A 516 1.13 19.85 -13.43
C TYR A 516 2.03 20.14 -12.21
N ILE A 517 3.22 20.64 -12.45
CA ILE A 517 4.14 21.08 -11.37
C ILE A 517 3.51 22.21 -10.56
N GLN A 518 2.87 23.18 -11.24
CA GLN A 518 2.17 24.27 -10.55
C GLN A 518 1.03 23.73 -9.67
N ASP A 519 0.31 22.69 -10.09
CA ASP A 519 -0.71 22.04 -9.27
C ASP A 519 -0.13 21.45 -7.98
N ILE A 520 1.09 20.91 -8.02
CA ILE A 520 1.79 20.39 -6.83
C ILE A 520 2.24 21.55 -5.90
N LEU A 521 2.78 22.62 -6.47
CA LEU A 521 3.15 23.81 -5.68
C LEU A 521 1.92 24.46 -5.05
N ASP A 522 0.79 24.52 -5.76
CA ASP A 522 -0.50 25.00 -5.26
C ASP A 522 -1.01 24.15 -4.07
N LEU A 523 -0.76 22.82 -4.09
CA LEU A 523 -1.10 21.94 -2.97
C LEU A 523 -0.32 22.31 -1.71
N ILE A 524 0.98 22.58 -1.85
CA ILE A 524 1.82 23.00 -0.74
C ILE A 524 1.37 24.38 -0.23
N GLU A 525 1.04 25.32 -1.14
CA GLU A 525 0.47 26.61 -0.77
C GLU A 525 -0.90 26.45 -0.10
N TYR A 526 -1.77 25.52 -0.56
CA TYR A 526 -3.03 25.22 0.12
C TYR A 526 -2.81 24.75 1.55
N ALA A 527 -1.84 23.89 1.78
CA ALA A 527 -1.53 23.38 3.10
C ALA A 527 -0.85 24.43 4.00
N ASN A 528 0.13 25.18 3.49
CA ASN A 528 1.05 26.00 4.28
C ASN A 528 0.87 27.50 4.09
N GLY A 529 0.27 27.96 2.98
CA GLY A 529 0.18 29.37 2.63
C GLY A 529 -0.60 30.23 3.63
N ASP A 530 -0.19 31.49 3.82
CA ASP A 530 -0.93 32.43 4.66
C ASP A 530 -2.27 32.80 4.03
N ALA A 531 -3.35 32.66 4.79
CA ALA A 531 -4.72 32.88 4.35
C ALA A 531 -5.03 34.32 3.87
N ARG A 532 -4.20 35.29 4.20
CA ARG A 532 -4.39 36.70 3.84
C ARG A 532 -3.63 37.08 2.58
N THR A 533 -2.50 36.43 2.32
CA THR A 533 -1.55 36.85 1.29
C THR A 533 -1.48 35.90 0.11
N THR A 534 -1.81 34.61 0.28
CA THR A 534 -1.73 33.60 -0.77
C THR A 534 -3.09 33.20 -1.30
N ALA A 535 -3.16 32.73 -2.56
CA ALA A 535 -4.42 32.37 -3.21
C ALA A 535 -5.02 31.10 -2.61
N TRP A 536 -4.21 30.06 -2.46
CA TRP A 536 -4.66 28.78 -1.94
C TRP A 536 -4.83 28.77 -0.40
N GLY A 537 -4.05 29.60 0.31
CA GLY A 537 -4.29 29.83 1.74
C GLY A 537 -5.67 30.47 1.99
N ARG A 538 -6.13 31.41 1.10
CA ARG A 538 -7.50 31.94 1.15
C ARG A 538 -8.55 30.87 0.89
N LYS A 539 -8.33 29.99 -0.11
CA LYS A 539 -9.23 28.87 -0.40
C LYS A 539 -9.40 27.94 0.80
N ARG A 540 -8.30 27.63 1.50
CA ARG A 540 -8.34 26.86 2.75
C ARG A 540 -9.15 27.58 3.82
N ALA A 541 -8.98 28.88 3.97
CA ALA A 541 -9.74 29.70 4.95
C ALA A 541 -11.23 29.74 4.60
N GLU A 542 -11.61 29.87 3.33
CA GLU A 542 -12.99 29.79 2.84
C GLU A 542 -13.63 28.44 3.16
N ALA A 543 -12.86 27.34 3.17
CA ALA A 543 -13.28 26.02 3.60
C ALA A 543 -13.38 25.89 5.15
N GLY A 544 -13.12 26.96 5.90
CA GLY A 544 -13.26 27.01 7.35
C GLY A 544 -11.96 26.81 8.14
N HIS A 545 -10.81 26.66 7.48
CA HIS A 545 -9.52 26.43 8.12
C HIS A 545 -8.48 27.51 7.78
N PRO A 546 -8.46 28.67 8.47
CA PRO A 546 -7.54 29.78 8.17
C PRO A 546 -6.07 29.50 8.55
N LYS A 547 -5.82 28.58 9.49
CA LYS A 547 -4.45 28.21 9.91
C LYS A 547 -3.80 27.26 8.93
N PRO A 548 -2.46 27.29 8.75
CA PRO A 548 -1.74 26.27 8.01
C PRO A 548 -1.89 24.88 8.62
N PHE A 549 -1.89 23.83 7.80
CA PHE A 549 -1.83 22.44 8.22
C PHE A 549 -0.40 21.96 8.52
N ASN A 550 0.60 22.82 8.26
CA ASN A 550 2.02 22.55 8.51
C ASN A 550 2.56 21.31 7.79
N LEU A 551 2.28 21.19 6.50
CA LEU A 551 2.80 20.14 5.65
C LEU A 551 4.33 20.13 5.64
N LYS A 552 4.93 19.00 6.01
CA LYS A 552 6.40 18.80 6.07
C LYS A 552 6.89 17.77 5.08
N TYR A 553 6.02 16.89 4.61
CA TYR A 553 6.36 15.74 3.76
C TYR A 553 5.45 15.69 2.55
N ILE A 554 6.00 15.34 1.39
CA ILE A 554 5.26 15.03 0.18
C ILE A 554 5.89 13.83 -0.53
N GLY A 555 5.09 12.81 -0.83
CA GLY A 555 5.50 11.70 -1.67
C GLY A 555 5.33 12.06 -3.15
N ILE A 556 6.36 11.84 -3.95
CA ILE A 556 6.34 12.01 -5.41
C ILE A 556 6.57 10.65 -6.05
N GLY A 557 5.52 10.10 -6.63
CA GLY A 557 5.50 8.74 -7.16
C GLY A 557 5.01 7.69 -6.17
N ASN A 558 4.70 6.52 -6.68
CA ASN A 558 4.29 5.32 -5.95
C ASN A 558 4.57 4.07 -6.77
N GLU A 559 5.44 3.18 -6.29
CA GLU A 559 5.75 1.91 -6.95
C GLU A 559 6.14 2.06 -8.43
N ASP A 560 6.78 3.16 -8.76
CA ASP A 560 7.11 3.46 -10.15
C ASP A 560 8.17 2.54 -10.72
N MET A 561 8.02 2.20 -11.99
CA MET A 561 9.11 1.70 -12.80
C MET A 561 10.06 2.85 -13.09
N ILE A 562 11.34 2.68 -12.78
CA ILE A 562 12.35 3.73 -12.95
C ILE A 562 12.78 3.81 -14.41
N THR A 563 11.87 4.28 -15.24
CA THR A 563 12.07 4.48 -16.68
C THR A 563 12.63 5.88 -16.97
N PRO A 564 13.24 6.13 -18.14
CA PRO A 564 13.64 7.47 -18.53
C PRO A 564 12.48 8.48 -18.54
N VAL A 565 11.26 8.03 -18.83
CA VAL A 565 10.04 8.86 -18.82
C VAL A 565 9.69 9.30 -17.40
N PHE A 566 9.78 8.37 -16.43
CA PHE A 566 9.63 8.65 -15.01
C PHE A 566 10.73 9.60 -14.52
N GLU A 567 12.00 9.25 -14.77
CA GLU A 567 13.16 10.00 -14.26
C GLU A 567 13.13 11.48 -14.69
N GLU A 568 12.82 11.76 -15.96
CA GLU A 568 12.71 13.11 -16.47
C GLU A 568 11.66 13.93 -15.71
N ARG A 569 10.46 13.39 -15.54
CA ARG A 569 9.33 14.06 -14.88
C ARG A 569 9.54 14.21 -13.38
N PHE A 570 10.01 13.15 -12.73
CA PHE A 570 10.37 13.18 -11.31
C PHE A 570 11.39 14.28 -11.02
N ASN A 571 12.45 14.39 -11.85
CA ASN A 571 13.48 15.39 -11.69
C ASN A 571 12.92 16.82 -11.81
N MET A 572 12.03 17.07 -12.78
CA MET A 572 11.38 18.37 -12.94
C MET A 572 10.54 18.74 -11.70
N ILE A 573 9.74 17.80 -11.20
CA ILE A 573 8.89 18.03 -10.02
C ILE A 573 9.76 18.25 -8.78
N PHE A 574 10.75 17.39 -8.56
CA PHE A 574 11.65 17.48 -7.41
C PHE A 574 12.39 18.83 -7.37
N ASP A 575 12.96 19.26 -8.51
CA ASP A 575 13.69 20.54 -8.59
C ASP A 575 12.78 21.72 -8.31
N ALA A 576 11.56 21.71 -8.82
CA ALA A 576 10.58 22.77 -8.61
C ALA A 576 10.15 22.85 -7.13
N VAL A 577 9.82 21.72 -6.51
CA VAL A 577 9.45 21.67 -5.09
C VAL A 577 10.61 22.12 -4.21
N LYS A 578 11.83 21.62 -4.45
CA LYS A 578 13.01 21.99 -3.68
C LYS A 578 13.36 23.48 -3.81
N ALA A 579 13.15 24.08 -4.99
CA ALA A 579 13.39 25.51 -5.22
C ALA A 579 12.35 26.40 -4.54
N ALA A 580 11.05 26.02 -4.59
CA ALA A 580 9.96 26.82 -4.05
C ALA A 580 9.70 26.59 -2.56
N HIS A 581 9.89 25.35 -2.09
CA HIS A 581 9.53 24.86 -0.76
C HIS A 581 10.64 23.98 -0.15
N PRO A 582 11.85 24.54 0.10
CA PRO A 582 12.97 23.77 0.66
C PRO A 582 12.69 23.23 2.06
N GLU A 583 11.67 23.74 2.74
CA GLU A 583 11.21 23.27 4.05
C GLU A 583 10.37 21.97 3.99
N VAL A 584 9.93 21.56 2.79
CA VAL A 584 9.15 20.35 2.60
C VAL A 584 10.07 19.21 2.17
N THR A 585 10.04 18.11 2.91
CA THR A 585 10.78 16.88 2.61
C THR A 585 10.07 16.13 1.50
N VAL A 586 10.75 15.95 0.38
CA VAL A 586 10.29 15.10 -0.72
C VAL A 586 10.68 13.65 -0.44
N ILE A 587 9.74 12.73 -0.62
CA ILE A 587 9.94 11.29 -0.56
C ILE A 587 9.82 10.75 -1.97
N GLY A 588 10.89 10.13 -2.50
CA GLY A 588 10.89 9.46 -3.82
C GLY A 588 10.47 8.01 -3.71
N THR A 589 10.40 7.28 -4.82
CA THR A 589 10.00 5.87 -4.88
C THR A 589 11.17 4.97 -5.31
N THR A 590 11.17 3.72 -4.83
CA THR A 590 12.12 2.67 -5.24
C THR A 590 11.41 1.46 -5.88
N GLY A 591 10.22 1.67 -6.44
CA GLY A 591 9.42 0.61 -7.04
C GLY A 591 8.66 -0.24 -6.02
N PRO A 592 8.03 -1.34 -6.46
CA PRO A 592 7.10 -2.14 -5.67
C PRO A 592 7.74 -3.30 -4.89
N PHE A 593 9.07 -3.46 -4.91
CA PHE A 593 9.76 -4.62 -4.35
C PHE A 593 11.01 -4.23 -3.56
N TYR A 594 11.44 -5.09 -2.63
CA TYR A 594 12.63 -4.91 -1.79
C TYR A 594 13.95 -5.21 -2.51
N GLU A 595 13.90 -5.63 -3.76
CA GLU A 595 15.07 -5.97 -4.59
C GLU A 595 14.70 -5.88 -6.08
N GLY A 596 15.70 -5.79 -6.94
CA GLY A 596 15.53 -5.79 -8.39
C GLY A 596 15.82 -4.43 -9.01
N THR A 597 15.57 -4.36 -10.33
CA THR A 597 16.02 -3.23 -11.16
C THR A 597 15.45 -1.89 -10.70
N ASP A 598 14.15 -1.80 -10.43
CA ASP A 598 13.52 -0.54 -10.02
C ASP A 598 13.99 -0.11 -8.63
N TYR A 599 14.19 -1.06 -7.72
CA TYR A 599 14.77 -0.80 -6.40
C TYR A 599 16.18 -0.20 -6.52
N ASP A 600 17.07 -0.83 -7.27
CA ASP A 600 18.46 -0.39 -7.44
C ASP A 600 18.55 0.96 -8.14
N LEU A 601 17.76 1.16 -9.21
CA LEU A 601 17.71 2.41 -9.96
C LEU A 601 17.07 3.55 -9.16
N GLY A 602 16.01 3.29 -8.41
CA GLY A 602 15.36 4.28 -7.53
C GLY A 602 16.30 4.77 -6.43
N TRP A 603 17.01 3.85 -5.77
CA TRP A 603 18.06 4.19 -4.81
C TRP A 603 19.21 5.00 -5.43
N LYS A 604 19.63 4.63 -6.63
CA LYS A 604 20.66 5.34 -7.38
C LYS A 604 20.20 6.76 -7.71
N LEU A 605 19.02 6.92 -8.31
CA LEU A 605 18.44 8.21 -8.66
C LEU A 605 18.32 9.11 -7.43
N ALA A 606 17.74 8.59 -6.34
CA ALA A 606 17.57 9.35 -5.11
C ALA A 606 18.93 9.80 -4.52
N THR A 607 19.92 8.93 -4.53
CA THR A 607 21.27 9.24 -4.04
C THR A 607 21.96 10.31 -4.90
N GLU A 608 21.92 10.18 -6.23
CA GLU A 608 22.54 11.10 -7.17
C GLU A 608 21.87 12.49 -7.17
N LYS A 609 20.55 12.51 -7.02
CA LYS A 609 19.74 13.74 -6.99
C LYS A 609 19.74 14.41 -5.61
N GLY A 610 20.10 13.70 -4.56
CA GLY A 610 20.05 14.19 -3.17
C GLY A 610 18.61 14.26 -2.64
N VAL A 611 17.78 13.30 -2.99
CA VAL A 611 16.43 13.12 -2.42
C VAL A 611 16.59 12.72 -0.95
N PRO A 612 15.91 13.38 0.00
CA PRO A 612 16.15 13.12 1.43
C PRO A 612 15.69 11.73 1.89
N MET A 613 14.62 11.19 1.31
CA MET A 613 13.99 9.96 1.73
C MET A 613 13.41 9.20 0.55
N VAL A 614 13.41 7.87 0.60
CA VAL A 614 12.80 6.98 -0.39
C VAL A 614 11.72 6.12 0.23
N ASP A 615 10.67 5.86 -0.55
CA ASP A 615 9.56 4.99 -0.21
C ASP A 615 9.84 3.56 -0.70
N GLU A 616 9.99 2.62 0.24
CA GLU A 616 10.20 1.19 -0.01
C GLU A 616 8.91 0.41 0.25
N HIS A 617 8.58 -0.49 -0.66
CA HIS A 617 7.40 -1.34 -0.57
C HIS A 617 7.75 -2.82 -0.65
N TYR A 618 7.16 -3.65 0.20
CA TYR A 618 7.22 -5.10 0.06
C TYR A 618 6.14 -5.84 0.83
N TYR A 619 5.47 -6.74 0.12
CA TYR A 619 4.52 -7.69 0.65
C TYR A 619 5.16 -9.07 0.61
N VAL A 620 5.53 -9.62 1.77
CA VAL A 620 6.41 -10.78 1.85
C VAL A 620 5.86 -11.86 2.78
N GLN A 621 6.32 -13.09 2.60
CA GLN A 621 5.93 -14.18 3.48
C GLN A 621 6.52 -14.00 4.90
N PRO A 622 5.87 -14.53 5.97
CA PRO A 622 6.40 -14.49 7.33
C PRO A 622 7.85 -14.97 7.45
N GLY A 623 8.23 -16.02 6.70
CA GLY A 623 9.60 -16.52 6.66
C GLY A 623 10.61 -15.48 6.18
N TRP A 624 10.23 -14.61 5.22
CA TRP A 624 11.09 -13.51 4.80
C TRP A 624 11.38 -12.55 5.97
N LEU A 625 10.35 -12.11 6.68
CA LEU A 625 10.48 -11.20 7.84
C LEU A 625 11.36 -11.81 8.93
N ILE A 626 11.22 -13.13 9.19
CA ILE A 626 12.01 -13.86 10.17
C ILE A 626 13.48 -13.93 9.77
N HIS A 627 13.78 -14.15 8.49
CA HIS A 627 15.16 -14.38 8.04
C HIS A 627 15.92 -13.12 7.64
N ASN A 628 15.24 -11.97 7.44
CA ASN A 628 15.83 -10.70 7.00
C ASN A 628 15.73 -9.58 8.06
N GLN A 629 15.83 -9.90 9.34
CA GLN A 629 15.83 -8.90 10.42
C GLN A 629 17.02 -7.94 10.36
N ASP A 630 18.06 -8.27 9.62
CA ASP A 630 19.27 -7.47 9.39
C ASP A 630 19.21 -6.63 8.10
N PHE A 631 18.02 -6.57 7.44
CA PHE A 631 17.85 -5.91 6.14
C PHE A 631 18.36 -4.45 6.15
N TYR A 632 18.01 -3.67 7.17
CA TYR A 632 18.42 -2.26 7.30
C TYR A 632 19.73 -2.05 8.06
N ASP A 633 20.35 -3.07 8.66
CA ASP A 633 21.51 -2.91 9.54
C ASP A 633 22.73 -2.30 8.82
N ASN A 634 22.87 -2.57 7.52
CA ASN A 634 24.00 -2.13 6.71
C ASN A 634 23.69 -0.95 5.77
N TYR A 635 22.52 -0.31 5.91
CA TYR A 635 22.20 0.86 5.11
C TYR A 635 23.13 2.03 5.48
N ASP A 636 23.58 2.76 4.46
CA ASP A 636 24.46 3.92 4.63
C ASP A 636 23.62 5.12 5.14
N ARG A 637 23.82 5.49 6.41
CA ARG A 637 23.11 6.58 7.09
C ARG A 637 23.42 7.97 6.52
N SER A 638 24.39 8.10 5.61
CA SER A 638 24.69 9.35 4.90
C SER A 638 23.92 9.49 3.57
N LYS A 639 23.18 8.45 3.16
CA LYS A 639 22.33 8.42 1.96
C LYS A 639 20.87 8.73 2.32
N PRO A 640 19.97 8.78 1.33
CA PRO A 640 18.55 8.94 1.61
C PRO A 640 18.06 8.00 2.72
N HIS A 641 17.22 8.50 3.58
CA HIS A 641 16.56 7.71 4.61
C HIS A 641 15.38 6.92 4.03
N VAL A 642 14.79 6.02 4.81
CA VAL A 642 13.73 5.12 4.37
C VAL A 642 12.40 5.49 4.97
N TYR A 643 11.40 5.57 4.15
CA TYR A 643 10.01 5.36 4.48
C TYR A 643 9.60 3.96 4.02
N LEU A 644 9.27 3.06 4.95
CA LEU A 644 8.66 1.77 4.64
C LEU A 644 7.16 1.99 4.47
N GLY A 645 6.76 2.36 3.24
CA GLY A 645 5.45 2.97 2.99
C GLY A 645 4.31 2.00 2.83
N GLU A 646 4.59 0.82 2.26
CA GLU A 646 3.61 -0.25 2.15
C GLU A 646 4.26 -1.59 2.43
N TRP A 647 3.78 -2.28 3.44
CA TRP A 647 4.26 -3.61 3.79
C TRP A 647 3.24 -4.41 4.57
N ALA A 648 3.29 -5.73 4.44
CA ALA A 648 2.54 -6.68 5.24
C ALA A 648 3.13 -8.09 5.13
N ALA A 649 2.83 -8.95 6.10
CA ALA A 649 3.09 -10.38 6.02
C ALA A 649 2.00 -11.07 5.20
N HIS A 650 2.38 -11.81 4.15
CA HIS A 650 1.46 -12.51 3.26
C HIS A 650 1.64 -14.04 3.34
N LEU A 651 0.69 -14.74 3.89
CA LEU A 651 0.55 -16.20 3.75
C LEU A 651 -0.29 -16.57 2.52
N ASP A 652 -0.23 -17.82 2.10
CA ASP A 652 -1.12 -18.38 1.08
C ASP A 652 -2.58 -18.23 1.52
N GLY A 653 -3.45 -17.76 0.62
CA GLY A 653 -4.83 -17.42 0.95
C GLY A 653 -5.00 -16.10 1.70
N ARG A 654 -3.91 -15.44 2.06
CA ARG A 654 -3.84 -14.10 2.67
C ARG A 654 -4.72 -13.90 3.91
N PRO A 655 -4.67 -14.79 4.91
CA PRO A 655 -5.31 -14.54 6.20
C PRO A 655 -4.55 -13.49 7.01
N SER A 656 -5.25 -12.79 7.90
CA SER A 656 -4.68 -12.08 9.05
C SER A 656 -4.82 -13.00 10.25
N ASN A 657 -3.72 -13.50 10.81
CA ASN A 657 -3.72 -14.43 11.93
C ASN A 657 -2.51 -14.21 12.87
N VAL A 658 -2.38 -15.02 13.90
CA VAL A 658 -1.27 -14.90 14.86
C VAL A 658 0.08 -15.07 14.17
N GLU A 659 0.21 -15.93 13.15
CA GLU A 659 1.48 -16.11 12.43
C GLU A 659 1.92 -14.83 11.71
N THR A 660 1.03 -14.18 10.94
CA THR A 660 1.33 -12.91 10.25
C THR A 660 1.66 -11.82 11.26
N ALA A 661 0.83 -11.65 12.25
CA ALA A 661 0.98 -10.64 13.30
C ALA A 661 2.30 -10.77 14.08
N LEU A 662 2.70 -11.99 14.45
CA LEU A 662 3.95 -12.21 15.17
C LEU A 662 5.18 -12.02 14.30
N ALA A 663 5.13 -12.39 13.01
CA ALA A 663 6.22 -12.13 12.08
C ALA A 663 6.43 -10.62 11.89
N GLU A 664 5.34 -9.85 11.79
CA GLU A 664 5.37 -8.39 11.76
C GLU A 664 5.91 -7.80 13.06
N ALA A 665 5.44 -8.30 14.21
CA ALA A 665 5.93 -7.86 15.51
C ALA A 665 7.44 -8.09 15.65
N LEU A 666 7.93 -9.23 15.23
CA LEU A 666 9.35 -9.55 15.23
C LEU A 666 10.14 -8.62 14.32
N TYR A 667 9.68 -8.39 13.10
CA TYR A 667 10.38 -7.52 12.13
C TYR A 667 10.40 -6.05 12.57
N LEU A 668 9.32 -5.56 13.18
CA LEU A 668 9.28 -4.20 13.73
C LEU A 668 10.28 -3.96 14.85
N THR A 669 10.78 -5.02 15.55
CA THR A 669 11.90 -4.85 16.49
C THR A 669 13.18 -4.41 15.76
N ALA A 670 13.38 -4.93 14.54
CA ALA A 670 14.52 -4.56 13.70
C ALA A 670 14.33 -3.17 13.06
N VAL A 671 13.11 -2.82 12.70
CA VAL A 671 12.77 -1.47 12.21
C VAL A 671 13.07 -0.43 13.29
N GLU A 672 12.64 -0.65 14.55
CA GLU A 672 13.01 0.26 15.66
C GLU A 672 14.51 0.33 15.91
N ARG A 673 15.22 -0.82 15.80
CA ARG A 673 16.70 -0.83 15.91
C ARG A 673 17.34 0.05 14.85
N ASN A 674 16.75 0.14 13.69
CA ASN A 674 17.18 0.94 12.55
C ASN A 674 16.43 2.27 12.38
N GLY A 675 15.76 2.75 13.43
CA GLY A 675 15.00 4.00 13.40
C GLY A 675 15.82 5.27 13.21
N ASP A 676 17.15 5.14 13.05
CA ASP A 676 18.09 6.18 12.62
C ASP A 676 18.27 6.26 11.10
N VAL A 677 17.69 5.30 10.36
CA VAL A 677 17.67 5.31 8.89
C VAL A 677 16.24 5.03 8.38
N VAL A 678 15.45 4.20 9.06
CA VAL A 678 14.03 4.02 8.78
C VAL A 678 13.25 5.05 9.59
N GLU A 679 12.87 6.15 8.95
CA GLU A 679 12.20 7.24 9.65
C GLU A 679 10.70 7.03 9.80
N MET A 680 10.07 6.32 8.88
CA MET A 680 8.63 6.15 8.81
C MET A 680 8.29 4.72 8.38
N ALA A 681 7.20 4.16 8.90
CA ALA A 681 6.66 2.87 8.50
C ALA A 681 5.13 2.85 8.59
N SER A 682 4.45 2.27 7.60
CA SER A 682 3.00 2.12 7.59
C SER A 682 2.57 0.79 6.94
N TYR A 683 1.72 0.06 7.64
CA TYR A 683 1.08 -1.16 7.14
C TYR A 683 0.10 -0.86 6.00
N ALA A 684 -0.02 -1.74 5.03
CA ALA A 684 -0.93 -1.61 3.90
C ALA A 684 -1.59 -2.94 3.49
N PRO A 685 -2.88 -2.89 3.03
CA PRO A 685 -3.85 -1.81 3.12
C PRO A 685 -4.50 -1.67 4.51
N LEU A 686 -5.15 -0.53 4.74
CA LEU A 686 -5.67 -0.16 6.06
C LEU A 686 -7.09 -0.67 6.33
N LEU A 687 -8.01 -0.48 5.39
CA LEU A 687 -9.45 -0.65 5.57
C LEU A 687 -10.09 -1.45 4.44
N ALA A 688 -10.95 -2.42 4.78
CA ALA A 688 -11.72 -3.16 3.77
C ALA A 688 -13.18 -3.35 4.17
N ARG A 689 -14.09 -2.98 3.26
CA ARG A 689 -15.51 -3.29 3.40
C ARG A 689 -15.77 -4.75 3.10
N GLU A 690 -16.40 -5.47 4.05
CA GLU A 690 -16.80 -6.88 3.89
C GLU A 690 -17.71 -7.04 2.65
N GLY A 691 -17.51 -8.12 1.91
CA GLY A 691 -18.24 -8.41 0.67
C GLY A 691 -17.80 -7.61 -0.56
N ARG A 692 -16.92 -6.62 -0.39
CA ARG A 692 -16.40 -5.77 -1.48
C ARG A 692 -14.88 -5.71 -1.52
N THR A 693 -14.22 -6.62 -0.82
CA THR A 693 -12.76 -6.69 -0.73
C THR A 693 -12.15 -7.19 -2.03
N GLN A 694 -11.27 -6.43 -2.62
CA GLN A 694 -10.51 -6.76 -3.84
C GLN A 694 -9.08 -7.18 -3.55
N TRP A 695 -8.49 -6.65 -2.48
CA TRP A 695 -7.13 -6.90 -2.01
C TRP A 695 -7.15 -7.34 -0.55
N ARG A 696 -6.27 -8.26 -0.17
CA ARG A 696 -6.08 -8.80 1.19
C ARG A 696 -4.59 -9.01 1.48
N PRO A 697 -4.17 -9.08 2.77
CA PRO A 697 -4.95 -8.80 3.97
C PRO A 697 -5.11 -7.30 4.20
N ASP A 698 -6.12 -6.90 4.97
CA ASP A 698 -6.33 -5.53 5.40
C ASP A 698 -6.29 -5.46 6.93
N LEU A 699 -5.92 -4.31 7.49
CA LEU A 699 -5.74 -4.16 8.92
C LEU A 699 -7.07 -4.18 9.69
N ILE A 700 -8.12 -3.57 9.12
CA ILE A 700 -9.45 -3.48 9.71
C ILE A 700 -10.51 -3.79 8.66
N TYR A 701 -11.29 -4.84 8.91
CA TYR A 701 -12.50 -5.12 8.13
C TYR A 701 -13.71 -4.44 8.77
N PHE A 702 -14.72 -4.09 7.97
CA PHE A 702 -15.91 -3.43 8.46
C PHE A 702 -17.12 -3.67 7.55
N ASN A 703 -18.32 -3.46 8.10
CA ASN A 703 -19.58 -3.32 7.38
C ASN A 703 -20.34 -2.08 7.88
N SER A 704 -21.60 -1.91 7.50
CA SER A 704 -22.36 -0.72 7.90
C SER A 704 -22.59 -0.61 9.42
N ALA A 705 -22.58 -1.72 10.16
CA ALA A 705 -22.93 -1.79 11.58
C ALA A 705 -21.75 -2.07 12.51
N GLU A 706 -20.67 -2.70 12.01
CA GLU A 706 -19.59 -3.26 12.81
C GLU A 706 -18.20 -2.95 12.23
N VAL A 707 -17.22 -2.91 13.13
CA VAL A 707 -15.79 -2.82 12.80
C VAL A 707 -15.07 -4.03 13.39
N LYS A 708 -14.14 -4.61 12.61
CA LYS A 708 -13.47 -5.87 12.92
C LYS A 708 -11.95 -5.71 12.74
N PRO A 709 -11.25 -5.18 13.76
CA PRO A 709 -9.78 -5.12 13.73
C PRO A 709 -9.20 -6.53 13.74
N THR A 710 -8.16 -6.75 12.93
CA THR A 710 -7.45 -8.03 12.81
C THR A 710 -6.41 -8.21 13.91
N VAL A 711 -5.76 -9.37 13.95
CA VAL A 711 -4.64 -9.62 14.87
C VAL A 711 -3.48 -8.68 14.54
N ASP A 712 -3.20 -8.44 13.27
CA ASP A 712 -2.16 -7.53 12.79
C ASP A 712 -2.41 -6.08 13.25
N TYR A 713 -3.67 -5.63 13.30
CA TYR A 713 -4.03 -4.32 13.87
C TYR A 713 -3.51 -4.15 15.30
N TYR A 714 -3.60 -5.19 16.12
CA TYR A 714 -3.15 -5.08 17.52
C TYR A 714 -1.63 -4.96 17.63
N VAL A 715 -0.88 -5.58 16.73
CA VAL A 715 0.58 -5.41 16.66
C VAL A 715 0.92 -3.97 16.29
N GLN A 716 0.33 -3.44 15.22
CA GLN A 716 0.55 -2.06 14.78
C GLN A 716 0.16 -1.06 15.89
N LYS A 717 -0.99 -1.28 16.55
CA LYS A 717 -1.44 -0.47 17.70
C LYS A 717 -0.46 -0.53 18.87
N LEU A 718 0.07 -1.70 19.18
CA LEU A 718 1.04 -1.86 20.29
C LEU A 718 2.33 -1.10 20.00
N TYR A 719 2.84 -1.13 18.76
CA TYR A 719 4.02 -0.36 18.36
C TYR A 719 3.76 1.16 18.39
N GLY A 720 2.67 1.63 17.80
CA GLY A 720 2.34 3.05 17.78
C GLY A 720 2.11 3.65 19.17
N ARG A 721 1.45 2.91 20.08
CA ARG A 721 1.21 3.35 21.45
C ARG A 721 2.44 3.28 22.35
N ASN A 722 3.39 2.44 22.01
CA ASN A 722 4.61 2.17 22.74
C ASN A 722 5.86 2.60 21.96
N ALA A 723 5.76 3.69 21.19
CA ALA A 723 6.88 4.29 20.47
C ALA A 723 7.82 5.04 21.42
N GLY A 724 9.10 5.06 21.08
CA GLY A 724 10.13 5.84 21.77
C GLY A 724 10.84 6.80 20.81
N ASN A 725 11.72 7.64 21.36
CA ASN A 725 12.58 8.55 20.61
C ASN A 725 14.07 8.18 20.68
N GLU A 726 14.39 7.17 21.48
CA GLU A 726 15.72 6.58 21.58
C GLU A 726 15.61 5.06 21.56
N TYR A 727 16.48 4.41 20.81
CA TYR A 727 16.69 2.98 20.86
C TYR A 727 17.84 2.66 21.82
N VAL A 728 17.60 1.81 22.80
CA VAL A 728 18.61 1.33 23.74
C VAL A 728 19.18 0.04 23.21
N ALA A 729 20.49 0.02 22.91
CA ALA A 729 21.15 -1.18 22.44
C ALA A 729 20.97 -2.33 23.46
N SER A 730 20.62 -3.50 22.94
CA SER A 730 20.33 -4.67 23.76
C SER A 730 20.80 -5.96 23.09
N ALA A 731 21.10 -6.98 23.88
CA ALA A 731 21.45 -8.31 23.41
C ALA A 731 20.56 -9.34 24.11
N LEU A 732 19.92 -10.20 23.32
CA LEU A 732 19.15 -11.35 23.80
C LEU A 732 19.94 -12.61 23.53
N LYS A 733 20.43 -13.25 24.58
CA LYS A 733 21.15 -14.51 24.52
C LYS A 733 20.23 -15.64 24.95
N LEU A 734 20.04 -16.62 24.06
CA LEU A 734 19.32 -17.86 24.37
C LEU A 734 20.29 -18.87 24.98
N ASP A 735 19.87 -19.59 26.03
CA ASP A 735 20.59 -20.63 26.70
C ASP A 735 19.75 -21.93 26.76
N GLY A 736 20.36 -23.07 26.44
CA GLY A 736 19.74 -24.39 26.40
C GLY A 736 20.26 -25.26 25.28
N ASP A 737 19.69 -26.47 25.18
CA ASP A 737 20.04 -27.43 24.14
C ASP A 737 19.18 -27.17 22.87
N GLY A 738 19.77 -27.43 21.70
CA GLY A 738 19.05 -27.36 20.41
C GLY A 738 18.94 -25.95 19.84
N ILE A 739 19.74 -24.99 20.29
CA ILE A 739 19.73 -23.62 19.79
C ILE A 739 20.45 -23.56 18.43
N THR A 740 19.64 -23.61 17.36
CA THR A 740 20.05 -23.40 15.97
C THR A 740 19.88 -21.94 15.56
N ASP A 741 20.35 -21.58 14.37
CA ASP A 741 20.12 -20.24 13.83
C ASP A 741 18.63 -19.99 13.55
N ASP A 742 17.86 -21.00 13.13
CA ASP A 742 16.39 -20.93 13.00
C ASP A 742 15.72 -20.61 14.35
N VAL A 743 16.19 -21.20 15.45
CA VAL A 743 15.68 -20.90 16.80
C VAL A 743 16.01 -19.45 17.18
N LYS A 744 17.25 -18.99 16.96
CA LYS A 744 17.67 -17.62 17.30
C LYS A 744 16.87 -16.56 16.54
N LYS A 745 16.59 -16.79 15.26
CA LYS A 745 15.84 -15.85 14.42
C LYS A 745 14.34 -15.74 14.77
N ARG A 746 13.84 -16.63 15.64
CA ARG A 746 12.43 -16.63 16.05
C ARG A 746 12.19 -15.98 17.42
N VAL A 747 13.20 -15.42 18.03
CA VAL A 747 13.07 -14.63 19.26
C VAL A 747 13.78 -13.30 19.06
N ALA A 748 13.06 -12.20 19.23
CA ALA A 748 13.61 -10.86 19.01
C ALA A 748 13.23 -9.91 20.14
N VAL A 749 14.02 -8.85 20.28
CA VAL A 749 13.81 -7.81 21.28
C VAL A 749 14.06 -6.42 20.67
N SER A 750 13.25 -5.48 21.07
CA SER A 750 13.51 -4.04 20.91
C SER A 750 13.32 -3.34 22.24
N VAL A 751 14.23 -2.44 22.59
CA VAL A 751 14.13 -1.61 23.79
C VAL A 751 14.21 -0.16 23.35
N VAL A 752 13.15 0.59 23.60
CA VAL A 752 13.11 2.02 23.30
C VAL A 752 12.84 2.82 24.58
N ARG A 753 13.28 4.06 24.56
CA ARG A 753 13.02 5.01 25.65
C ARG A 753 12.19 6.18 25.12
N ASN A 754 11.23 6.62 25.95
CA ASN A 754 10.45 7.83 25.73
C ASN A 754 10.53 8.69 27.01
N GLY A 755 11.40 9.68 27.00
CA GLY A 755 11.74 10.41 28.23
C GLY A 755 12.31 9.46 29.29
N ASN A 756 11.60 9.33 30.42
CA ASN A 756 12.02 8.44 31.52
C ASN A 756 11.45 7.01 31.39
N GLU A 757 10.53 6.76 30.46
CA GLU A 757 9.91 5.45 30.32
C GLU A 757 10.82 4.52 29.53
N TYR A 758 10.95 3.28 29.98
CA TYR A 758 11.54 2.19 29.22
C TYR A 758 10.43 1.29 28.68
N ILE A 759 10.52 0.98 27.40
CA ILE A 759 9.55 0.14 26.71
C ILE A 759 10.33 -1.03 26.10
N VAL A 760 10.04 -2.23 26.60
CA VAL A 760 10.67 -3.48 26.16
C VAL A 760 9.64 -4.28 25.37
N LYS A 761 9.97 -4.62 24.14
CA LYS A 761 9.15 -5.42 23.25
C LYS A 761 9.87 -6.73 22.95
N LEU A 762 9.20 -7.85 23.17
CA LEU A 762 9.76 -9.20 23.05
C LEU A 762 8.82 -10.05 22.17
N ALA A 763 9.33 -10.57 21.09
CA ALA A 763 8.62 -11.51 20.21
C ALA A 763 9.19 -12.92 20.41
N ASN A 764 8.32 -13.91 20.66
CA ASN A 764 8.64 -15.32 20.71
C ASN A 764 7.78 -16.09 19.68
N LEU A 765 8.38 -16.43 18.56
CA LEU A 765 7.75 -17.18 17.47
C LEU A 765 8.02 -18.69 17.55
N LEU A 766 8.51 -19.18 18.69
CA LEU A 766 8.76 -20.61 18.92
C LEU A 766 7.52 -21.30 19.50
N PRO A 767 7.36 -22.62 19.25
CA PRO A 767 6.28 -23.40 19.85
C PRO A 767 6.51 -23.75 21.34
N VAL A 768 7.55 -23.15 21.95
CA VAL A 768 7.92 -23.37 23.35
C VAL A 768 8.04 -22.04 24.10
N ALA A 769 7.84 -22.06 25.40
CA ALA A 769 8.05 -20.90 26.23
C ALA A 769 9.54 -20.51 26.32
N VAL A 770 9.82 -19.19 26.43
CA VAL A 770 11.15 -18.65 26.67
C VAL A 770 11.12 -17.84 27.97
N THR A 771 11.83 -18.30 29.00
CA THR A 771 11.94 -17.55 30.25
C THR A 771 13.13 -16.60 30.14
N THR A 772 12.87 -15.31 30.10
CA THR A 772 13.87 -14.25 29.88
C THR A 772 14.25 -13.60 31.20
N GLY A 773 15.49 -13.79 31.64
CA GLY A 773 16.10 -13.05 32.75
C GLY A 773 16.54 -11.66 32.25
N LEU A 774 16.36 -10.64 33.09
CA LEU A 774 16.67 -9.26 32.72
C LEU A 774 17.93 -8.79 33.45
N ASN A 775 18.99 -8.51 32.66
CA ASN A 775 20.25 -7.96 33.13
C ASN A 775 20.43 -6.55 32.55
N ALA A 776 19.92 -5.55 33.28
CA ALA A 776 19.95 -4.16 32.82
C ALA A 776 20.98 -3.28 33.56
N GLY A 777 21.85 -3.87 34.38
CA GLY A 777 22.87 -3.12 35.11
C GLY A 777 22.28 -1.94 35.88
N ALA A 778 22.97 -0.81 35.91
CA ALA A 778 22.55 0.41 36.57
C ALA A 778 21.22 1.01 36.01
N ALA A 779 20.80 0.64 34.79
CA ALA A 779 19.51 1.08 34.26
C ALA A 779 18.32 0.47 35.01
N LEU A 780 18.49 -0.70 35.65
CA LEU A 780 17.45 -1.31 36.49
C LEU A 780 17.31 -0.65 37.86
N ASP A 781 18.35 0.02 38.38
CA ASP A 781 18.26 0.68 39.69
C ASP A 781 17.15 1.73 39.72
N GLY A 782 16.87 2.39 38.57
CA GLY A 782 15.74 3.28 38.39
C GLY A 782 14.38 2.59 38.16
N LEU A 783 14.37 1.32 37.77
CA LEU A 783 13.15 0.58 37.40
C LEU A 783 12.64 -0.37 38.49
N GLN A 784 13.42 -0.63 39.56
CA GLN A 784 13.03 -1.53 40.66
C GLN A 784 11.70 -1.17 41.31
N ASN A 785 11.36 0.14 41.35
CA ASN A 785 10.11 0.66 41.88
C ASN A 785 9.20 1.26 40.79
N ALA A 786 9.42 0.88 39.52
CA ALA A 786 8.62 1.38 38.41
C ALA A 786 7.21 0.77 38.43
N THR A 787 6.23 1.55 38.02
CA THR A 787 4.93 1.01 37.63
C THR A 787 5.10 0.36 36.26
N VAL A 788 4.72 -0.90 36.12
CA VAL A 788 4.88 -1.63 34.85
C VAL A 788 3.52 -2.10 34.34
N VAL A 789 3.26 -1.78 33.09
CA VAL A 789 2.15 -2.35 32.32
C VAL A 789 2.74 -3.39 31.37
N LYS A 790 2.26 -4.63 31.49
CA LYS A 790 2.61 -5.73 30.60
C LYS A 790 1.42 -6.01 29.69
N THR A 791 1.63 -6.02 28.40
CA THR A 791 0.62 -6.40 27.41
C THR A 791 1.13 -7.57 26.59
N THR A 792 0.37 -8.66 26.52
CA THR A 792 0.75 -9.88 25.78
C THR A 792 -0.33 -10.23 24.76
N LEU A 793 0.09 -10.36 23.50
CA LEU A 793 -0.68 -10.98 22.43
C LEU A 793 -0.14 -12.39 22.22
N SER A 794 -0.98 -13.43 22.27
CA SER A 794 -0.60 -14.81 22.06
C SER A 794 -1.77 -15.65 21.55
N GLY A 795 -1.47 -16.75 20.85
CA GLY A 795 -2.46 -17.68 20.34
C GLY A 795 -1.82 -18.78 19.51
N ALA A 796 -2.62 -19.71 19.01
CA ALA A 796 -2.15 -20.64 18.00
C ALA A 796 -1.88 -19.90 16.68
N PRO A 797 -0.89 -20.30 15.87
CA PRO A 797 -0.53 -19.59 14.63
C PRO A 797 -1.70 -19.28 13.70
N ALA A 798 -2.68 -20.17 13.61
CA ALA A 798 -3.85 -20.01 12.74
C ALA A 798 -4.99 -19.17 13.35
N ASP A 799 -4.89 -18.74 14.60
CA ASP A 799 -5.96 -17.97 15.26
C ASP A 799 -6.09 -16.59 14.61
N THR A 800 -7.32 -16.21 14.27
CA THR A 800 -7.66 -14.94 13.59
C THR A 800 -8.30 -13.90 14.51
N ASP A 801 -8.63 -14.26 15.74
CA ASP A 801 -9.36 -13.46 16.72
C ASP A 801 -8.61 -13.23 18.03
N ALA A 802 -7.31 -13.58 18.10
CA ALA A 802 -6.46 -13.30 19.23
C ALA A 802 -6.44 -11.81 19.60
N ARG A 803 -6.45 -11.52 20.90
CA ARG A 803 -6.48 -10.16 21.42
C ARG A 803 -5.39 -9.98 22.48
N PRO A 804 -4.75 -8.80 22.56
CA PRO A 804 -3.81 -8.52 23.62
C PRO A 804 -4.48 -8.47 24.98
N VAL A 805 -3.81 -9.04 25.99
CA VAL A 805 -4.21 -9.01 27.40
C VAL A 805 -3.24 -8.11 28.14
N GLU A 806 -3.79 -7.17 28.91
CA GLU A 806 -3.03 -6.20 29.70
C GLU A 806 -3.08 -6.54 31.18
N GLU A 807 -1.95 -6.44 31.85
CA GLU A 807 -1.82 -6.62 33.30
C GLU A 807 -0.86 -5.58 33.90
N SER A 808 -1.16 -5.13 35.13
CA SER A 808 -0.28 -4.25 35.87
C SER A 808 0.60 -5.05 36.82
N LEU A 809 1.91 -4.80 36.78
CA LEU A 809 2.88 -5.40 37.67
C LEU A 809 3.35 -4.38 38.70
N SER A 810 3.56 -4.85 39.93
CA SER A 810 4.00 -3.99 41.04
C SER A 810 5.45 -3.55 40.98
N ALA A 811 6.25 -4.19 40.12
CA ALA A 811 7.67 -3.90 39.87
C ALA A 811 8.09 -4.45 38.51
N PHE A 812 9.23 -4.00 38.04
CA PHE A 812 9.86 -4.57 36.84
C PHE A 812 10.31 -6.03 37.15
N PRO A 813 9.87 -7.02 36.35
CA PRO A 813 10.12 -8.41 36.67
C PRO A 813 11.59 -8.77 36.49
N ALA A 814 12.18 -9.51 37.44
CA ALA A 814 13.54 -10.03 37.33
C ALA A 814 13.67 -11.14 36.26
N ALA A 815 12.56 -11.86 36.03
CA ALA A 815 12.42 -12.85 34.98
C ALA A 815 11.00 -12.74 34.38
N LEU A 816 10.90 -12.93 33.07
CA LEU A 816 9.66 -12.86 32.30
C LEU A 816 9.50 -14.11 31.45
N GLU A 817 8.40 -14.84 31.65
CA GLU A 817 8.04 -15.91 30.74
C GLU A 817 7.33 -15.35 29.52
N LEU A 818 7.87 -15.65 28.34
CA LEU A 818 7.25 -15.42 27.03
C LEU A 818 6.54 -16.70 26.62
N PRO A 819 5.20 -16.69 26.54
CA PRO A 819 4.46 -17.87 26.08
C PRO A 819 4.89 -18.32 24.67
N PRO A 820 4.63 -19.57 24.29
CA PRO A 820 4.74 -19.96 22.88
C PRO A 820 3.91 -19.04 22.00
N TYR A 821 4.44 -18.67 20.84
CA TYR A 821 3.76 -17.82 19.86
C TYR A 821 3.17 -16.55 20.49
N SER A 822 4.05 -15.67 20.97
CA SER A 822 3.61 -14.46 21.68
C SER A 822 4.44 -13.22 21.31
N PHE A 823 3.78 -12.08 21.48
CA PHE A 823 4.41 -10.76 21.48
C PHE A 823 4.08 -10.06 22.79
N THR A 824 5.10 -9.68 23.55
CA THR A 824 4.96 -9.06 24.88
C THR A 824 5.59 -7.68 24.91
N VAL A 825 4.85 -6.70 25.39
CA VAL A 825 5.32 -5.32 25.62
C VAL A 825 5.31 -5.04 27.11
N LEU A 826 6.45 -4.59 27.64
CA LEU A 826 6.57 -4.05 29.01
C LEU A 826 6.80 -2.55 28.91
N ARG A 827 5.92 -1.76 29.50
CA ARG A 827 6.07 -0.31 29.66
C ARG A 827 6.35 0.01 31.13
N ALA A 828 7.56 0.45 31.41
CA ALA A 828 8.03 0.74 32.75
C ALA A 828 8.19 2.26 32.95
N THR A 829 7.39 2.82 33.86
CA THR A 829 7.47 4.24 34.26
C THR A 829 8.15 4.32 35.62
N PRO A 830 9.38 4.86 35.72
CA PRO A 830 10.06 5.03 36.98
C PRO A 830 9.23 5.84 37.98
N ALA A 831 9.30 5.49 39.24
CA ALA A 831 8.68 6.29 40.28
C ALA A 831 9.28 7.71 40.29
N ALA A 832 8.45 8.73 40.46
CA ALA A 832 8.95 10.09 40.61
C ALA A 832 9.96 10.14 41.77
N VAL A 833 11.16 10.60 41.52
CA VAL A 833 12.14 10.88 42.55
C VAL A 833 11.53 12.01 43.38
N LYS A 834 11.16 11.69 44.64
CA LYS A 834 10.63 12.66 45.63
C LYS A 834 11.71 13.62 46.07
#